data_7dedd9d4b961102d78a35560da1e2e7f
#
_entry.id   7dedd9d4b961102d78a35560da1e2e7f
#
_cell.length_a   1.000
_cell.length_b   1.000
_cell.length_c   1.000
_cell.angle_alpha   90.00
_cell.angle_beta   90.00
_cell.angle_gamma   90.00
#
_symmetry.space_group_name_H-M   'P 1'
#
loop_
_entity.id
_entity.type
_entity.pdbx_description
1 polymer ?
#
loop_
_entity_poly.entity_id
_entity_poly.type
_entity_poly.pdbx_seq_one_letter_code
_entity_poly.pdbx_strand_id
1 'polypeptide(L)'
;MFRRPRAGLRTLTALALLLAAAVTAGPASAAPADLPPGDYQQVQLALGAAELGEPMSLAVLPDRSALHTARDGTIRLTDAAGNTRQVGKLDVYTHDEEGLQGIAVDPSFTANRYIYVYYSPKLDTPAGDAPVTGSAADFERWKGHLNLSRFTLRADGTLDPASEKVLLEVPNDRGQCCHVGGDLDFDAAGNLYLTTGDDTNPFDSAGYAPLDERTNRNPQFDAQRSAGNTNDLRGKVLRIKPTAAGGYTVPAGNLFAPGTAGTRPEIYAMGFRNPFRMSVDRPTGTVYLGDYGPDAGGTDPNRGPGGQVEFDRITAPGNYGWPYCTGTNTTSETYNEYTFPSGPSGAKYDCPGGPANNSFRNTGQAKLPPGKPSWIKYGLDGSPPEFGSGSESPMGGEVYRYDAGSTSTVKFPQSLDGRFFAAEYGRRWIKAVEVKGDGSYGTIENVPWTGTQVMDTDFGPDGALYVLDYGSGSNNQALYRIEYIAGSNRNPVARASADRTSGALPLTVRFSAQGSSDPEGGALTYSWNFGDGTTSTEAGPSHTYTTAGTYRPTLTVRDPQGLTGTASLVVTAGNTAPTVTLQQPPDGQPFAFGDTVPFRGQVSDPEDGTVDCSKVKVTYLLGHDSHTHAITSTNGCQGNLTVPADGEHDSAANLYGVLDAEYTDAGGLTTHSVRTLQPRHRQGEHFGAQSGIEIANHAAAEGGRTVGYTDDGDWISFKPYVLAGATKLTARVSSGGAGGTLQVRAGSATGTLLGTATVPVTGGWDTFTDVTANLSGAPAGTTELFLVFRGPTGQGSLFDVDAFTLGSGSATTTPWEAESYSSAAGVQSAAHGSASGGLTLGYIDNGDWAGYASVSTAGATSVSARVSSAGAGGTLQFRSGSQTGPLLGSVTVPVTGSWDTFTTVTTTLNGAGTGPLFLTFTGGTGSLFDVDTFTLASAARKE
;
A
#
# COMPACT_ATOMS: atom_id res chain seq x y z
N MET A 1 -6.42 59.49 -56.08
CA MET A 1 -5.75 60.12 -57.29
C MET A 1 -4.38 59.49 -57.42
N PHE A 2 -4.10 58.80 -58.51
CA PHE A 2 -2.79 58.59 -59.18
C PHE A 2 -1.59 58.10 -58.40
N ARG A 3 -0.73 57.20 -58.72
CA ARG A 3 -0.49 56.29 -59.89
C ARG A 3 0.77 55.47 -59.48
N ARG A 4 0.85 54.22 -59.77
CA ARG A 4 2.10 53.45 -59.94
C ARG A 4 2.92 54.06 -61.16
N PRO A 5 4.26 53.84 -61.25
CA PRO A 5 4.73 52.66 -61.97
C PRO A 5 6.07 52.01 -61.58
N ARG A 6 6.15 50.72 -61.82
CA ARG A 6 7.08 49.82 -62.51
C ARG A 6 8.61 49.96 -62.44
N ALA A 7 9.19 48.83 -61.99
CA ALA A 7 10.22 48.01 -62.62
C ALA A 7 11.69 48.50 -62.75
N GLY A 8 12.59 47.66 -62.32
CA GLY A 8 14.02 47.77 -62.61
C GLY A 8 14.79 46.56 -62.04
N LEU A 9 14.92 45.52 -62.86
CA LEU A 9 15.70 44.28 -62.66
C LEU A 9 17.20 44.63 -62.73
N ARG A 10 17.99 44.25 -61.66
CA ARG A 10 19.43 44.03 -61.72
C ARG A 10 19.85 42.84 -60.87
N THR A 11 20.23 41.78 -61.57
CA THR A 11 20.97 40.60 -61.09
C THR A 11 22.29 40.99 -60.45
N LEU A 12 22.51 40.51 -59.23
CA LEU A 12 23.85 40.37 -58.63
C LEU A 12 23.94 38.97 -58.02
N THR A 13 24.73 38.15 -58.63
CA THR A 13 25.16 36.81 -58.18
C THR A 13 25.99 36.97 -56.91
N ALA A 14 25.53 36.47 -55.76
CA ALA A 14 26.35 36.24 -54.56
C ALA A 14 26.36 34.76 -54.30
N LEU A 15 27.55 34.14 -54.46
CA LEU A 15 27.87 32.76 -54.16
C LEU A 15 27.85 32.60 -52.64
N ALA A 16 26.80 32.00 -52.08
CA ALA A 16 26.74 31.63 -50.67
C ALA A 16 27.18 30.14 -50.55
N LEU A 17 28.34 29.87 -49.93
CA LEU A 17 28.72 28.54 -49.49
C LEU A 17 27.73 28.08 -48.41
N LEU A 18 26.89 27.08 -48.74
CA LEU A 18 26.15 26.31 -47.79
C LEU A 18 27.11 25.27 -47.16
N LEU A 19 27.58 25.52 -45.94
CA LEU A 19 28.07 24.46 -45.06
C LEU A 19 26.81 23.73 -44.57
N ALA A 20 26.50 22.61 -45.17
CA ALA A 20 25.59 21.63 -44.58
C ALA A 20 26.27 21.00 -43.34
N ALA A 21 25.93 21.49 -42.15
CA ALA A 21 26.17 20.72 -40.92
C ALA A 21 25.28 19.48 -41.00
N ALA A 22 25.85 18.37 -41.30
CA ALA A 22 25.23 17.06 -41.07
C ALA A 22 25.05 16.92 -39.57
N VAL A 23 23.86 17.24 -39.06
CA VAL A 23 23.39 16.75 -37.76
C VAL A 23 23.25 15.24 -37.98
N THR A 24 24.24 14.47 -37.51
CA THR A 24 24.08 13.03 -37.33
C THR A 24 22.99 12.90 -36.26
N ALA A 25 21.75 12.61 -36.67
CA ALA A 25 20.75 12.07 -35.77
C ALA A 25 21.44 10.85 -35.12
N GLY A 26 21.64 10.89 -33.81
CA GLY A 26 22.01 9.70 -33.05
C GLY A 26 20.99 8.61 -33.38
N PRO A 27 21.35 7.33 -33.28
CA PRO A 27 20.38 6.27 -33.52
C PRO A 27 19.17 6.54 -32.60
N ALA A 28 17.98 6.70 -33.20
CA ALA A 28 16.74 6.67 -32.43
C ALA A 28 16.79 5.40 -31.58
N SER A 29 16.65 5.54 -30.27
CA SER A 29 16.53 4.40 -29.38
C SER A 29 15.40 3.54 -29.96
N ALA A 30 15.74 2.31 -30.35
CA ALA A 30 14.72 1.36 -30.77
C ALA A 30 13.75 1.21 -29.60
N ALA A 31 12.45 1.22 -29.88
CA ALA A 31 11.47 0.82 -28.86
C ALA A 31 11.88 -0.53 -28.28
N PRO A 32 11.64 -0.78 -26.96
CA PRO A 32 12.01 -2.05 -26.35
C PRO A 32 11.45 -3.19 -27.18
N ALA A 33 12.30 -4.17 -27.48
CA ALA A 33 11.86 -5.36 -28.19
C ALA A 33 10.97 -6.17 -27.24
N ASP A 34 9.82 -6.61 -27.71
CA ASP A 34 8.95 -7.50 -26.95
C ASP A 34 9.28 -8.95 -27.28
N LEU A 35 9.27 -9.84 -26.28
CA LEU A 35 9.12 -11.26 -26.56
C LEU A 35 7.79 -11.45 -27.29
N PRO A 36 7.74 -12.29 -28.37
CA PRO A 36 6.54 -12.40 -29.19
C PRO A 36 5.31 -12.81 -28.36
N PRO A 37 4.31 -11.94 -28.14
CA PRO A 37 3.19 -12.26 -27.23
C PRO A 37 2.40 -13.51 -27.65
N GLY A 38 2.38 -13.84 -28.95
CA GLY A 38 1.71 -15.05 -29.46
C GLY A 38 2.41 -16.35 -29.07
N ASP A 39 3.65 -16.30 -28.63
CA ASP A 39 4.43 -17.46 -28.22
C ASP A 39 4.28 -17.79 -26.73
N TYR A 40 3.60 -16.94 -25.96
CA TYR A 40 3.43 -17.09 -24.53
C TYR A 40 1.96 -17.08 -24.13
N GLN A 41 1.68 -17.75 -23.02
CA GLN A 41 0.35 -17.78 -22.39
C GLN A 41 0.47 -17.54 -20.91
N GLN A 42 -0.35 -16.63 -20.36
CA GLN A 42 -0.50 -16.42 -18.92
C GLN A 42 -1.70 -17.21 -18.40
N VAL A 43 -1.45 -18.18 -17.54
CA VAL A 43 -2.47 -19.05 -16.93
C VAL A 43 -2.68 -18.60 -15.49
N GLN A 44 -3.92 -18.28 -15.11
CA GLN A 44 -4.28 -17.95 -13.73
C GLN A 44 -4.48 -19.24 -12.92
N LEU A 45 -3.73 -19.42 -11.81
CA LEU A 45 -3.83 -20.58 -10.92
C LEU A 45 -4.66 -20.25 -9.68
N ALA A 46 -4.58 -19.03 -9.14
CA ALA A 46 -5.38 -18.61 -7.98
C ALA A 46 -5.77 -17.13 -8.13
N LEU A 47 -6.85 -16.71 -7.45
CA LEU A 47 -7.36 -15.34 -7.53
C LEU A 47 -8.05 -14.90 -6.23
N GLY A 48 -7.77 -13.66 -5.84
CA GLY A 48 -8.45 -12.95 -4.76
C GLY A 48 -7.92 -13.26 -3.35
N ALA A 49 -8.28 -12.42 -2.39
CA ALA A 49 -7.79 -12.47 -1.03
C ALA A 49 -8.13 -13.79 -0.30
N ALA A 50 -9.25 -14.43 -0.64
CA ALA A 50 -9.61 -15.73 -0.03
C ALA A 50 -8.57 -16.82 -0.33
N GLU A 51 -7.94 -16.80 -1.49
CA GLU A 51 -6.93 -17.77 -1.92
C GLU A 51 -5.49 -17.30 -1.69
N LEU A 52 -5.24 -16.01 -1.56
CA LEU A 52 -3.88 -15.43 -1.50
C LEU A 52 -3.63 -14.63 -0.22
N GLY A 53 -4.65 -14.02 0.37
CA GLY A 53 -4.47 -13.04 1.45
C GLY A 53 -3.77 -11.77 0.93
N GLU A 54 -2.86 -11.22 1.70
CA GLU A 54 -1.87 -10.23 1.29
C GLU A 54 -0.59 -10.99 0.90
N PRO A 55 -0.38 -11.28 -0.40
CA PRO A 55 0.64 -12.23 -0.83
C PRO A 55 2.04 -11.63 -0.68
N MET A 56 2.99 -12.43 -0.18
CA MET A 56 4.36 -11.98 0.06
C MET A 56 5.40 -12.74 -0.75
N SER A 57 5.49 -14.06 -0.64
CA SER A 57 6.56 -14.83 -1.27
C SER A 57 6.06 -16.14 -1.85
N LEU A 58 6.78 -16.67 -2.84
CA LEU A 58 6.43 -17.81 -3.68
C LEU A 58 7.59 -18.83 -3.71
N ALA A 59 7.29 -20.11 -3.66
CA ALA A 59 8.26 -21.17 -3.94
C ALA A 59 7.59 -22.35 -4.65
N VAL A 60 8.09 -22.75 -5.80
CA VAL A 60 7.50 -23.83 -6.61
C VAL A 60 8.09 -25.18 -6.22
N LEU A 61 7.20 -26.14 -5.95
CA LEU A 61 7.54 -27.50 -5.57
C LEU A 61 7.88 -28.37 -6.79
N PRO A 62 8.60 -29.50 -6.60
CA PRO A 62 8.94 -30.43 -7.69
C PRO A 62 7.73 -31.03 -8.44
N ASP A 63 6.55 -31.05 -7.86
CA ASP A 63 5.30 -31.49 -8.47
C ASP A 63 4.52 -30.37 -9.18
N ARG A 64 5.10 -29.18 -9.28
CA ARG A 64 4.53 -27.95 -9.86
C ARG A 64 3.43 -27.31 -9.01
N SER A 65 3.24 -27.76 -7.77
CA SER A 65 2.45 -27.00 -6.80
C SER A 65 3.27 -25.79 -6.35
N ALA A 66 2.60 -24.70 -6.02
CA ALA A 66 3.23 -23.49 -5.52
C ALA A 66 2.87 -23.26 -4.04
N LEU A 67 3.87 -23.19 -3.19
CA LEU A 67 3.73 -22.61 -1.85
C LEU A 67 3.75 -21.11 -1.96
N HIS A 68 2.86 -20.43 -1.28
CA HIS A 68 2.89 -18.97 -1.17
C HIS A 68 2.48 -18.51 0.23
N THR A 69 3.06 -17.41 0.64
CA THR A 69 2.87 -16.82 1.96
C THR A 69 1.99 -15.59 1.88
N ALA A 70 1.30 -15.30 2.98
CA ALA A 70 0.64 -14.03 3.20
C ALA A 70 1.24 -13.37 4.45
N ARG A 71 1.27 -12.03 4.49
CA ARG A 71 1.88 -11.24 5.56
C ARG A 71 1.35 -11.60 6.95
N ASP A 72 0.07 -11.99 7.06
CA ASP A 72 -0.59 -12.42 8.29
C ASP A 72 -0.11 -13.78 8.88
N GLY A 73 0.95 -14.36 8.32
CA GLY A 73 1.53 -15.63 8.74
C GLY A 73 0.92 -16.88 8.08
N THR A 74 -0.06 -16.70 7.19
CA THR A 74 -0.72 -17.83 6.51
C THR A 74 0.17 -18.36 5.38
N ILE A 75 0.34 -19.71 5.34
CA ILE A 75 1.00 -20.44 4.26
C ILE A 75 -0.06 -21.22 3.50
N ARG A 76 -0.09 -21.08 2.18
CA ARG A 76 -1.02 -21.78 1.29
C ARG A 76 -0.27 -22.59 0.25
N LEU A 77 -0.94 -23.59 -0.30
CA LEU A 77 -0.49 -24.41 -1.42
C LEU A 77 -1.54 -24.33 -2.53
N THR A 78 -1.13 -23.93 -3.71
CA THR A 78 -1.92 -24.02 -4.95
C THR A 78 -1.34 -25.15 -5.79
N ASP A 79 -2.14 -26.19 -6.10
CA ASP A 79 -1.69 -27.29 -6.94
C ASP A 79 -1.60 -26.90 -8.42
N ALA A 80 -1.01 -27.78 -9.25
CA ALA A 80 -0.83 -27.52 -10.67
C ALA A 80 -2.15 -27.34 -11.45
N ALA A 81 -3.30 -27.73 -10.87
CA ALA A 81 -4.64 -27.58 -11.43
C ALA A 81 -5.34 -26.29 -10.94
N GLY A 82 -4.70 -25.52 -10.04
CA GLY A 82 -5.26 -24.29 -9.53
C GLY A 82 -6.12 -24.44 -8.26
N ASN A 83 -6.01 -25.55 -7.53
CA ASN A 83 -6.71 -25.69 -6.27
C ASN A 83 -5.85 -25.17 -5.12
N THR A 84 -6.29 -24.09 -4.49
CA THR A 84 -5.60 -23.47 -3.36
C THR A 84 -6.16 -23.96 -2.02
N ARG A 85 -5.30 -24.21 -1.05
CA ARG A 85 -5.67 -24.53 0.33
C ARG A 85 -4.65 -23.98 1.31
N GLN A 86 -5.09 -23.62 2.50
CA GLN A 86 -4.20 -23.29 3.60
C GLN A 86 -3.50 -24.57 4.09
N VAL A 87 -2.18 -24.51 4.26
CA VAL A 87 -1.35 -25.62 4.75
C VAL A 87 -0.72 -25.33 6.11
N GLY A 88 -0.67 -24.06 6.51
CA GLY A 88 -0.15 -23.64 7.82
C GLY A 88 -0.49 -22.21 8.13
N LYS A 89 -0.30 -21.82 9.40
CA LYS A 89 -0.32 -20.45 9.87
C LYS A 89 0.65 -20.30 11.03
N LEU A 90 1.48 -19.24 10.99
CA LEU A 90 2.37 -18.83 12.07
C LEU A 90 1.73 -17.65 12.82
N ASP A 91 1.98 -17.55 14.13
CA ASP A 91 1.59 -16.38 14.90
C ASP A 91 2.66 -15.29 14.75
N VAL A 92 2.35 -14.27 13.98
CA VAL A 92 3.30 -13.25 13.56
C VAL A 92 2.91 -11.86 14.07
N TYR A 93 3.91 -11.00 14.20
CA TYR A 93 3.74 -9.56 14.37
C TYR A 93 3.65 -8.93 12.97
N THR A 94 2.64 -8.09 12.72
CA THR A 94 2.30 -7.57 11.38
C THR A 94 2.22 -6.05 11.33
N HIS A 95 2.94 -5.36 12.22
CA HIS A 95 3.01 -3.89 12.15
C HIS A 95 3.89 -3.49 10.95
N ASP A 96 3.46 -2.49 10.20
CA ASP A 96 4.12 -1.98 9.00
C ASP A 96 4.49 -3.10 8.00
N GLU A 97 5.77 -3.23 7.64
CA GLU A 97 6.24 -4.27 6.72
C GLU A 97 6.44 -5.64 7.38
N GLU A 98 6.37 -5.77 8.70
CA GLU A 98 6.62 -7.05 9.38
C GLU A 98 5.53 -8.10 9.10
N GLY A 99 5.84 -9.35 9.33
CA GLY A 99 4.95 -10.48 9.07
C GLY A 99 5.71 -11.72 8.59
N LEU A 100 5.11 -12.52 7.72
CA LEU A 100 5.75 -13.65 7.06
C LEU A 100 6.26 -13.22 5.68
N GLN A 101 7.58 -13.01 5.55
CA GLN A 101 8.22 -12.32 4.44
C GLN A 101 8.69 -13.24 3.32
N GLY A 102 9.27 -14.39 3.65
CA GLY A 102 9.91 -15.25 2.66
C GLY A 102 9.67 -16.73 2.88
N ILE A 103 9.72 -17.50 1.79
CA ILE A 103 9.65 -18.95 1.80
C ILE A 103 10.59 -19.55 0.76
N ALA A 104 11.32 -20.60 1.11
CA ALA A 104 12.11 -21.39 0.16
C ALA A 104 11.94 -22.89 0.41
N VAL A 105 12.12 -23.66 -0.65
CA VAL A 105 12.05 -25.13 -0.62
C VAL A 105 13.46 -25.71 -0.60
N ASP A 106 13.69 -26.69 0.30
CA ASP A 106 14.99 -27.37 0.38
C ASP A 106 15.36 -28.04 -0.97
N PRO A 107 16.60 -27.92 -1.47
CA PRO A 107 17.02 -28.60 -2.69
C PRO A 107 16.81 -30.12 -2.69
N SER A 108 16.72 -30.74 -1.51
CA SER A 108 16.44 -32.17 -1.31
C SER A 108 14.98 -32.40 -0.84
N PHE A 109 14.03 -31.51 -1.14
CA PHE A 109 12.65 -31.56 -0.64
C PHE A 109 11.95 -32.88 -0.86
N THR A 110 12.15 -33.55 -1.97
CA THR A 110 11.56 -34.88 -2.25
C THR A 110 11.96 -35.95 -1.23
N ALA A 111 13.13 -35.76 -0.60
CA ALA A 111 13.64 -36.71 0.41
C ALA A 111 13.32 -36.24 1.85
N ASN A 112 13.40 -34.94 2.15
CA ASN A 112 13.35 -34.42 3.51
C ASN A 112 12.10 -33.61 3.83
N ARG A 113 11.41 -33.08 2.79
CA ARG A 113 10.22 -32.23 2.88
C ARG A 113 10.41 -30.96 3.69
N TYR A 114 11.64 -30.43 3.72
CA TYR A 114 11.95 -29.21 4.43
C TYR A 114 11.58 -27.97 3.62
N ILE A 115 11.02 -26.98 4.33
CA ILE A 115 10.84 -25.61 3.85
C ILE A 115 11.50 -24.67 4.84
N TYR A 116 11.92 -23.51 4.35
CA TYR A 116 12.50 -22.44 5.14
C TYR A 116 11.60 -21.23 5.04
N VAL A 117 11.38 -20.54 6.15
CA VAL A 117 10.57 -19.33 6.20
C VAL A 117 11.29 -18.25 7.00
N TYR A 118 11.09 -17.01 6.60
CA TYR A 118 11.56 -15.83 7.31
C TYR A 118 10.37 -15.01 7.76
N TYR A 119 10.24 -14.79 9.06
CA TYR A 119 9.05 -14.17 9.64
C TYR A 119 9.33 -13.46 10.95
N SER A 120 8.47 -12.50 11.33
CA SER A 120 8.47 -11.78 12.59
C SER A 120 7.63 -12.54 13.62
N PRO A 121 8.19 -13.28 14.60
CA PRO A 121 7.40 -13.94 15.63
C PRO A 121 6.69 -12.90 16.50
N LYS A 122 5.48 -13.22 16.95
CA LYS A 122 4.77 -12.37 17.90
C LYS A 122 5.45 -12.47 19.26
N LEU A 123 6.07 -11.39 19.70
CA LEU A 123 6.69 -11.24 21.01
C LEU A 123 5.80 -10.35 21.90
N ASP A 124 6.26 -10.00 23.09
CA ASP A 124 5.59 -9.02 23.97
C ASP A 124 5.82 -7.56 23.48
N THR A 125 5.71 -7.35 22.17
CA THR A 125 5.86 -6.02 21.57
C THR A 125 4.66 -5.15 21.94
N PRO A 126 4.84 -3.91 22.36
CA PRO A 126 3.74 -3.00 22.62
C PRO A 126 2.86 -2.80 21.38
N ALA A 127 1.60 -2.47 21.58
CA ALA A 127 0.71 -2.10 20.49
C ALA A 127 0.96 -0.64 20.06
N GLY A 128 0.78 -0.35 18.75
CA GLY A 128 0.98 0.96 18.14
C GLY A 128 2.46 1.25 17.85
N ASP A 129 2.79 2.53 17.68
CA ASP A 129 4.09 2.97 17.19
C ASP A 129 5.11 3.17 18.31
N ALA A 130 6.37 2.90 18.02
CA ALA A 130 7.47 3.24 18.90
C ALA A 130 7.68 4.76 18.92
N PRO A 131 8.09 5.35 20.07
CA PRO A 131 8.34 6.79 20.12
C PRO A 131 9.52 7.17 19.23
N VAL A 132 9.38 8.24 18.44
CA VAL A 132 10.43 8.78 17.57
C VAL A 132 11.58 9.42 18.35
N THR A 133 11.34 9.85 19.59
CA THR A 133 12.34 10.38 20.51
C THR A 133 12.11 9.85 21.92
N GLY A 134 13.18 9.60 22.66
CA GLY A 134 13.11 9.06 24.01
C GLY A 134 14.46 8.76 24.59
N SER A 135 14.48 8.04 25.70
CA SER A 135 15.68 7.43 26.28
C SER A 135 15.91 6.03 25.72
N ALA A 136 17.10 5.47 25.90
CA ALA A 136 17.37 4.07 25.53
C ALA A 136 16.39 3.08 26.17
N ALA A 137 15.86 3.36 27.36
CA ALA A 137 14.88 2.51 28.04
C ALA A 137 13.49 2.55 27.34
N ASP A 138 13.13 3.67 26.73
CA ASP A 138 11.87 3.80 26.00
C ASP A 138 11.89 2.94 24.73
N PHE A 139 13.05 2.79 24.08
CA PHE A 139 13.22 1.97 22.87
C PHE A 139 13.44 0.49 23.19
N GLU A 140 13.99 0.13 24.35
CA GLU A 140 14.34 -1.26 24.71
C GLU A 140 13.13 -2.21 24.60
N ARG A 141 11.94 -1.74 24.97
CA ARG A 141 10.70 -2.54 24.92
C ARG A 141 10.19 -2.84 23.51
N TRP A 142 10.77 -2.17 22.50
CA TRP A 142 10.42 -2.34 21.08
C TRP A 142 11.42 -3.25 20.36
N LYS A 143 12.44 -3.71 21.00
CA LYS A 143 13.39 -4.66 20.40
C LYS A 143 12.74 -5.99 20.15
N GLY A 144 12.95 -6.49 18.95
CA GLY A 144 12.50 -7.78 18.48
C GLY A 144 13.51 -8.46 17.57
N HIS A 145 13.04 -9.42 16.81
CA HIS A 145 13.84 -10.10 15.80
C HIS A 145 12.90 -10.76 14.77
N LEU A 146 13.46 -11.07 13.61
CA LEU A 146 12.86 -11.98 12.64
C LEU A 146 13.58 -13.32 12.71
N ASN A 147 12.83 -14.41 12.59
CA ASN A 147 13.33 -15.78 12.59
C ASN A 147 13.50 -16.30 11.16
N LEU A 148 14.71 -16.78 10.85
CA LEU A 148 14.90 -17.74 9.78
C LEU A 148 14.71 -19.15 10.36
N SER A 149 13.58 -19.79 10.05
CA SER A 149 13.22 -21.10 10.58
C SER A 149 13.05 -22.14 9.49
N ARG A 150 13.44 -23.38 9.81
CA ARG A 150 13.15 -24.56 9.01
C ARG A 150 11.97 -25.33 9.59
N PHE A 151 11.03 -25.71 8.73
CA PHE A 151 9.90 -26.59 9.06
C PHE A 151 9.88 -27.82 8.16
N THR A 152 9.05 -28.79 8.53
CA THR A 152 8.74 -29.96 7.72
C THR A 152 7.30 -29.88 7.23
N LEU A 153 7.06 -30.10 5.95
CA LEU A 153 5.72 -30.38 5.43
C LEU A 153 5.41 -31.89 5.57
N ARG A 154 4.28 -32.22 6.20
CA ARG A 154 3.80 -33.58 6.29
C ARG A 154 3.51 -34.17 4.90
N ALA A 155 3.29 -35.49 4.84
CA ALA A 155 2.97 -36.16 3.57
C ALA A 155 1.69 -35.65 2.90
N ASP A 156 0.73 -35.17 3.69
CA ASP A 156 -0.51 -34.54 3.21
C ASP A 156 -0.30 -33.09 2.76
N GLY A 157 0.92 -32.57 2.84
CA GLY A 157 1.31 -31.21 2.49
C GLY A 157 0.96 -30.15 3.53
N THR A 158 0.54 -30.55 4.76
CA THR A 158 0.35 -29.59 5.85
C THR A 158 1.64 -29.30 6.57
N LEU A 159 1.78 -28.07 7.11
CA LEU A 159 2.90 -27.68 7.95
C LEU A 159 2.90 -28.48 9.25
N ASP A 160 4.08 -28.92 9.70
CA ASP A 160 4.28 -29.43 11.05
C ASP A 160 4.87 -28.34 11.96
N PRO A 161 4.08 -27.61 12.75
CA PRO A 161 4.60 -26.54 13.60
C PRO A 161 5.60 -27.05 14.67
N ALA A 162 5.45 -28.30 15.12
CA ALA A 162 6.35 -28.88 16.12
C ALA A 162 7.75 -29.21 15.55
N SER A 163 7.90 -29.21 14.23
CA SER A 163 9.18 -29.49 13.58
C SER A 163 10.08 -28.24 13.47
N GLU A 164 9.65 -27.09 13.94
CA GLU A 164 10.40 -25.84 13.83
C GLU A 164 11.83 -25.95 14.37
N LYS A 165 12.74 -25.41 13.58
CA LYS A 165 14.14 -25.20 13.95
C LYS A 165 14.52 -23.76 13.56
N VAL A 166 14.58 -22.89 14.54
CA VAL A 166 15.14 -21.53 14.35
C VAL A 166 16.64 -21.69 14.04
N LEU A 167 17.05 -21.24 12.86
CA LEU A 167 18.43 -21.30 12.39
C LEU A 167 19.17 -20.00 12.72
N LEU A 168 18.52 -18.87 12.52
CA LEU A 168 19.12 -17.55 12.70
C LEU A 168 18.04 -16.56 13.16
N GLU A 169 18.39 -15.73 14.12
CA GLU A 169 17.60 -14.57 14.53
C GLU A 169 18.28 -13.29 14.01
N VAL A 170 17.55 -12.50 13.26
CA VAL A 170 17.98 -11.19 12.77
C VAL A 170 17.35 -10.12 13.66
N PRO A 171 18.13 -9.29 14.37
CA PRO A 171 17.58 -8.23 15.20
C PRO A 171 16.66 -7.31 14.42
N ASN A 172 15.61 -6.79 15.06
CA ASN A 172 14.70 -5.79 14.50
C ASN A 172 14.23 -4.86 15.60
N ASP A 173 14.25 -3.57 15.36
CA ASP A 173 13.63 -2.58 16.23
C ASP A 173 12.21 -2.33 15.70
N ARG A 174 11.18 -2.59 16.52
CA ARG A 174 9.78 -2.62 16.11
C ARG A 174 9.05 -1.31 16.33
N GLY A 175 7.86 -1.18 15.72
CA GLY A 175 6.95 -0.06 15.93
C GLY A 175 7.36 1.23 15.23
N GLN A 176 8.22 1.14 14.25
CA GLN A 176 8.50 2.17 13.26
C GLN A 176 8.60 1.48 11.89
N CYS A 177 8.15 2.12 10.81
CA CYS A 177 8.38 1.64 9.46
C CYS A 177 9.89 1.71 9.16
N CYS A 178 10.51 0.95 8.38
CA CYS A 178 10.14 -0.07 7.40
C CYS A 178 11.37 -1.00 7.21
N HIS A 179 11.54 -1.55 5.98
CA HIS A 179 12.73 -2.23 5.48
C HIS A 179 13.11 -3.51 6.23
N VAL A 180 12.29 -4.53 6.10
CA VAL A 180 12.61 -5.85 6.70
C VAL A 180 13.27 -6.82 5.70
N GLY A 181 13.14 -6.59 4.38
CA GLY A 181 13.61 -7.51 3.34
C GLY A 181 12.92 -8.87 3.44
N GLY A 182 13.65 -9.97 3.19
CA GLY A 182 13.22 -11.28 3.64
C GLY A 182 13.09 -12.37 2.60
N ASP A 183 13.79 -12.30 1.49
CA ASP A 183 13.75 -13.36 0.49
C ASP A 183 14.80 -14.45 0.71
N LEU A 184 14.53 -15.66 0.22
CA LEU A 184 15.27 -16.88 0.48
C LEU A 184 15.51 -17.67 -0.80
N ASP A 185 16.74 -18.04 -1.09
CA ASP A 185 17.05 -19.00 -2.16
C ASP A 185 18.33 -19.84 -1.89
N PHE A 186 18.52 -20.89 -2.64
CA PHE A 186 19.61 -21.84 -2.49
C PHE A 186 20.53 -21.90 -3.70
N ASP A 187 21.84 -21.95 -3.47
CA ASP A 187 22.78 -22.34 -4.51
C ASP A 187 22.86 -23.87 -4.71
N ALA A 188 23.54 -24.31 -5.77
CA ALA A 188 23.72 -25.74 -6.06
C ALA A 188 24.52 -26.51 -4.99
N ALA A 189 25.26 -25.81 -4.13
CA ALA A 189 26.00 -26.43 -3.02
C ALA A 189 25.15 -26.60 -1.76
N GLY A 190 23.88 -26.13 -1.79
CA GLY A 190 22.94 -26.16 -0.67
C GLY A 190 23.26 -25.10 0.39
N ASN A 191 23.90 -24.00 0.03
CA ASN A 191 23.96 -22.83 0.87
C ASN A 191 22.66 -22.04 0.71
N LEU A 192 22.11 -21.61 1.83
CA LEU A 192 20.91 -20.77 1.90
C LEU A 192 21.33 -19.30 1.96
N TYR A 193 20.76 -18.49 1.10
CA TYR A 193 20.89 -17.05 1.12
C TYR A 193 19.62 -16.43 1.68
N LEU A 194 19.77 -15.31 2.39
CA LEU A 194 18.69 -14.52 2.96
C LEU A 194 19.00 -13.05 2.74
N THR A 195 18.07 -12.29 2.19
CA THR A 195 18.14 -10.81 2.19
C THR A 195 17.51 -10.26 3.47
N THR A 196 18.08 -9.18 3.98
CA THR A 196 17.54 -8.44 5.14
C THR A 196 17.57 -6.96 4.86
N GLY A 197 16.50 -6.26 5.15
CA GLY A 197 16.44 -4.80 5.09
C GLY A 197 17.25 -4.13 6.20
N ASP A 198 17.46 -2.82 6.08
CA ASP A 198 18.28 -2.07 7.03
C ASP A 198 17.53 -1.70 8.33
N ASP A 199 16.23 -1.99 8.41
CA ASP A 199 15.38 -1.69 9.58
C ASP A 199 15.46 -0.20 9.94
N THR A 200 15.36 0.68 8.94
CA THR A 200 15.34 2.12 9.16
C THR A 200 14.04 2.75 8.73
N ASN A 201 13.60 3.72 9.52
CA ASN A 201 12.54 4.63 9.11
C ASN A 201 13.13 5.63 8.11
N PRO A 202 12.66 5.69 6.85
CA PRO A 202 13.21 6.58 5.81
C PRO A 202 12.74 8.03 5.95
N PHE A 203 11.72 8.27 6.75
CA PHE A 203 11.11 9.57 6.94
C PHE A 203 11.99 10.46 7.83
N ASP A 204 11.76 11.75 7.91
CA ASP A 204 12.61 12.72 8.60
C ASP A 204 14.05 12.89 8.02
N SER A 205 14.41 12.17 6.95
CA SER A 205 15.68 12.32 6.23
C SER A 205 15.54 13.18 4.97
N ALA A 206 14.36 13.72 4.70
CA ALA A 206 14.00 14.40 3.45
C ALA A 206 14.28 13.54 2.20
N GLY A 207 14.04 12.21 2.32
CA GLY A 207 14.28 11.24 1.27
C GLY A 207 15.73 10.88 0.99
N TYR A 208 16.71 11.44 1.74
CA TYR A 208 18.14 11.08 1.65
C TYR A 208 18.50 10.00 2.68
N ALA A 209 19.78 9.66 2.78
CA ALA A 209 20.26 8.68 3.74
C ALA A 209 19.89 9.06 5.19
N PRO A 210 19.27 8.16 5.98
CA PRO A 210 18.96 8.38 7.38
C PRO A 210 20.24 8.13 8.22
N LEU A 211 20.85 9.22 8.69
CA LEU A 211 22.12 9.22 9.42
C LEU A 211 21.96 9.99 10.73
N ASP A 212 20.80 9.85 11.41
CA ASP A 212 20.47 10.64 12.60
C ASP A 212 21.11 10.07 13.87
N GLU A 213 22.24 10.63 14.24
CA GLU A 213 23.03 10.22 15.41
C GLU A 213 22.60 10.89 16.73
N ARG A 214 21.48 11.58 16.80
CA ARG A 214 21.00 12.18 18.05
C ARG A 214 20.78 11.09 19.11
N THR A 215 21.29 11.29 20.32
CA THR A 215 21.26 10.27 21.39
C THR A 215 19.87 9.98 21.95
N ASN A 216 18.94 10.93 21.78
CA ASN A 216 17.53 10.79 22.15
C ASN A 216 16.62 10.40 20.97
N ARG A 217 17.18 10.17 19.80
CA ARG A 217 16.44 9.72 18.62
C ARG A 217 16.29 8.20 18.62
N ASN A 218 15.12 7.71 18.19
CA ASN A 218 14.91 6.28 17.97
C ASN A 218 16.01 5.73 17.03
N PRO A 219 16.67 4.62 17.37
CA PRO A 219 17.76 4.05 16.55
C PRO A 219 17.38 3.77 15.10
N GLN A 220 16.12 3.53 14.79
CA GLN A 220 15.64 3.28 13.41
C GLN A 220 15.82 4.45 12.44
N PHE A 221 16.19 5.65 12.92
CA PHE A 221 16.56 6.78 12.05
C PHE A 221 18.06 6.86 11.73
N ASP A 222 18.85 5.79 12.03
CA ASP A 222 20.29 5.73 11.76
C ASP A 222 20.69 4.42 11.09
N ALA A 223 20.75 4.40 9.74
CA ALA A 223 21.14 3.22 8.95
C ALA A 223 22.60 2.79 9.16
N GLN A 224 23.44 3.64 9.79
CA GLN A 224 24.82 3.27 10.11
C GLN A 224 24.89 2.18 11.18
N ARG A 225 23.84 2.05 12.04
CA ARG A 225 23.76 0.99 13.07
C ARG A 225 23.54 -0.40 12.48
N SER A 226 22.98 -0.47 11.26
CA SER A 226 22.52 -1.69 10.59
C SER A 226 23.26 -1.94 9.27
N ALA A 227 22.82 -1.38 8.13
CA ALA A 227 23.40 -1.62 6.82
C ALA A 227 24.89 -1.29 6.75
N GLY A 228 25.30 -0.17 7.36
CA GLY A 228 26.69 0.28 7.48
C GLY A 228 27.50 -0.40 8.59
N ASN A 229 26.97 -1.41 9.29
CA ASN A 229 27.63 -2.06 10.43
C ASN A 229 28.05 -3.49 10.09
N THR A 230 29.34 -3.79 10.15
CA THR A 230 29.90 -5.13 9.85
C THR A 230 29.56 -6.17 10.92
N ASN A 231 29.06 -5.78 12.07
CA ASN A 231 28.66 -6.65 13.18
C ASN A 231 27.13 -6.76 13.34
N ASP A 232 26.35 -6.34 12.34
CA ASP A 232 24.90 -6.40 12.32
C ASP A 232 24.43 -7.19 11.10
N LEU A 233 23.29 -7.87 11.22
CA LEU A 233 22.75 -8.76 10.17
C LEU A 233 21.73 -8.05 9.26
N ARG A 234 21.36 -6.81 9.54
CA ARG A 234 20.38 -6.00 8.77
C ARG A 234 21.05 -5.24 7.64
N GLY A 235 20.34 -5.06 6.52
CA GLY A 235 20.84 -4.43 5.29
C GLY A 235 21.91 -5.30 4.61
N LYS A 236 21.65 -6.61 4.48
CA LYS A 236 22.61 -7.63 4.07
C LYS A 236 22.03 -8.66 3.10
N VAL A 237 22.93 -9.31 2.39
CA VAL A 237 22.74 -10.68 1.90
C VAL A 237 23.53 -11.59 2.83
N LEU A 238 22.86 -12.45 3.56
CA LEU A 238 23.44 -13.45 4.45
C LEU A 238 23.55 -14.78 3.72
N ARG A 239 24.63 -15.56 4.02
CA ARG A 239 24.84 -16.89 3.44
C ARG A 239 25.25 -17.87 4.52
N ILE A 240 24.44 -18.89 4.70
CA ILE A 240 24.65 -19.97 5.67
C ILE A 240 24.44 -21.33 4.98
N LYS A 241 24.89 -22.41 5.60
CA LYS A 241 24.58 -23.78 5.16
C LYS A 241 23.80 -24.51 6.24
N PRO A 242 22.50 -24.74 6.06
CA PRO A 242 21.68 -25.51 6.99
C PRO A 242 22.22 -26.91 7.19
N THR A 243 22.05 -27.45 8.40
CA THR A 243 22.44 -28.83 8.74
C THR A 243 21.21 -29.67 9.01
N ALA A 244 21.32 -30.98 8.81
CA ALA A 244 20.23 -31.92 9.08
C ALA A 244 19.76 -31.87 10.56
N ALA A 245 20.67 -31.58 11.47
CA ALA A 245 20.37 -31.54 12.93
C ALA A 245 19.52 -30.31 13.33
N GLY A 246 19.37 -29.30 12.44
CA GLY A 246 18.61 -28.09 12.76
C GLY A 246 19.49 -26.97 13.34
N GLY A 247 20.55 -26.66 12.68
CA GLY A 247 21.43 -25.51 12.86
C GLY A 247 22.06 -25.20 11.52
N TYR A 248 23.12 -24.40 11.52
CA TYR A 248 23.85 -24.07 10.29
C TYR A 248 25.37 -24.05 10.50
N THR A 249 26.09 -24.03 9.40
CA THR A 249 27.52 -23.69 9.33
C THR A 249 27.71 -22.49 8.42
N VAL A 250 28.79 -21.76 8.63
CA VAL A 250 29.16 -20.63 7.75
C VAL A 250 30.04 -21.16 6.61
N PRO A 251 29.61 -21.02 5.35
CA PRO A 251 30.43 -21.43 4.20
C PRO A 251 31.69 -20.57 4.07
N ALA A 252 32.76 -21.15 3.59
CA ALA A 252 33.95 -20.39 3.22
C ALA A 252 33.64 -19.38 2.10
N GLY A 253 34.30 -18.24 2.10
CA GLY A 253 34.16 -17.21 1.06
C GLY A 253 33.00 -16.24 1.29
N ASN A 254 32.46 -16.11 2.51
CA ASN A 254 31.70 -14.95 2.94
C ASN A 254 32.62 -13.73 3.11
N LEU A 255 32.01 -12.53 3.25
CA LEU A 255 32.75 -11.26 3.31
C LEU A 255 33.77 -11.23 4.47
N PHE A 256 33.42 -11.83 5.59
CA PHE A 256 34.26 -11.91 6.78
C PHE A 256 34.49 -13.35 7.21
N ALA A 257 35.76 -13.67 7.49
CA ALA A 257 36.09 -14.98 8.03
C ALA A 257 35.59 -15.15 9.49
N PRO A 258 35.20 -16.35 9.90
CA PRO A 258 34.83 -16.60 11.28
C PRO A 258 35.93 -16.17 12.27
N GLY A 259 35.55 -15.44 13.32
CA GLY A 259 36.44 -14.92 14.35
C GLY A 259 37.09 -13.56 14.01
N THR A 260 36.78 -12.95 12.88
CA THR A 260 37.20 -11.58 12.59
C THR A 260 36.51 -10.60 13.55
N ALA A 261 37.30 -9.81 14.27
CA ALA A 261 36.76 -8.91 15.29
C ALA A 261 35.82 -7.85 14.69
N GLY A 262 34.69 -7.60 15.37
CA GLY A 262 33.69 -6.60 14.95
C GLY A 262 32.98 -6.98 13.65
N THR A 263 32.80 -8.28 13.35
CA THR A 263 32.11 -8.74 12.13
C THR A 263 31.20 -9.93 12.38
N ARG A 264 30.22 -10.11 11.53
CA ARG A 264 29.35 -11.30 11.47
C ARG A 264 29.78 -12.16 10.26
N PRO A 265 30.18 -13.41 10.52
CA PRO A 265 30.69 -14.28 9.44
C PRO A 265 29.59 -14.76 8.48
N GLU A 266 28.31 -14.62 8.83
CA GLU A 266 27.15 -14.93 7.98
C GLU A 266 27.01 -13.96 6.80
N ILE A 267 27.63 -12.77 6.88
CA ILE A 267 27.50 -11.73 5.86
C ILE A 267 28.23 -12.16 4.57
N TYR A 268 27.45 -12.34 3.50
CA TYR A 268 27.97 -12.51 2.14
C TYR A 268 28.17 -11.17 1.44
N ALA A 269 27.15 -10.28 1.51
CA ALA A 269 27.27 -8.91 1.04
C ALA A 269 26.55 -7.96 2.02
N MET A 270 26.98 -6.68 2.01
CA MET A 270 26.44 -5.64 2.91
C MET A 270 26.18 -4.35 2.15
N GLY A 271 25.53 -3.40 2.80
CA GLY A 271 25.29 -2.06 2.26
C GLY A 271 24.07 -2.00 1.36
N PHE A 272 22.95 -2.58 1.81
CA PHE A 272 21.64 -2.52 1.16
C PHE A 272 20.63 -1.78 2.04
N ARG A 273 19.64 -1.15 1.39
CA ARG A 273 18.52 -0.47 2.08
C ARG A 273 17.37 -1.45 2.35
N ASN A 274 16.73 -1.92 1.31
CA ASN A 274 15.66 -2.90 1.40
C ASN A 274 15.70 -3.87 0.21
N PRO A 275 16.64 -4.83 0.20
CA PRO A 275 16.75 -5.83 -0.85
C PRO A 275 15.59 -6.82 -0.72
N PHE A 276 14.43 -6.46 -1.30
CA PHE A 276 13.15 -7.08 -0.97
C PHE A 276 13.01 -8.47 -1.56
N ARG A 277 13.45 -8.66 -2.83
CA ARG A 277 13.45 -9.98 -3.50
C ARG A 277 14.79 -10.24 -4.17
N MET A 278 15.18 -11.52 -4.20
CA MET A 278 16.42 -11.98 -4.82
C MET A 278 16.26 -13.36 -5.43
N SER A 279 17.21 -13.74 -6.29
CA SER A 279 17.43 -15.13 -6.68
C SER A 279 18.92 -15.47 -6.71
N VAL A 280 19.20 -16.76 -6.62
CA VAL A 280 20.55 -17.29 -6.77
C VAL A 280 20.63 -18.11 -8.05
N ASP A 281 21.36 -17.64 -9.04
CA ASP A 281 21.67 -18.43 -10.22
C ASP A 281 22.45 -19.69 -9.80
N ARG A 282 21.75 -20.79 -9.62
CA ARG A 282 22.27 -22.02 -9.00
C ARG A 282 23.57 -22.54 -9.62
N PRO A 283 23.76 -22.55 -10.96
CA PRO A 283 25.01 -23.00 -11.58
C PRO A 283 26.24 -22.14 -11.27
N THR A 284 26.07 -20.84 -11.09
CA THR A 284 27.16 -19.87 -10.90
C THR A 284 27.33 -19.40 -9.46
N GLY A 285 26.29 -19.51 -8.63
CA GLY A 285 26.23 -18.92 -7.29
C GLY A 285 26.14 -17.40 -7.30
N THR A 286 25.80 -16.80 -8.44
CA THR A 286 25.59 -15.35 -8.56
C THR A 286 24.23 -15.00 -7.97
N VAL A 287 24.20 -14.00 -7.08
CA VAL A 287 22.95 -13.47 -6.54
C VAL A 287 22.48 -12.30 -7.40
N TYR A 288 21.20 -12.28 -7.73
CA TYR A 288 20.52 -11.15 -8.36
C TYR A 288 19.46 -10.63 -7.40
N LEU A 289 19.39 -9.35 -7.16
CA LEU A 289 18.40 -8.74 -6.26
C LEU A 289 17.97 -7.36 -6.77
N GLY A 290 16.81 -6.92 -6.29
CA GLY A 290 16.37 -5.54 -6.39
C GLY A 290 16.51 -4.84 -5.04
N ASP A 291 17.19 -3.69 -4.99
CA ASP A 291 17.33 -2.87 -3.78
C ASP A 291 16.58 -1.54 -3.93
N TYR A 292 15.67 -1.29 -3.00
CA TYR A 292 14.93 -0.03 -2.95
C TYR A 292 15.83 1.11 -2.53
N GLY A 293 15.84 2.16 -3.30
CA GLY A 293 16.58 3.39 -3.01
C GLY A 293 15.83 4.38 -2.14
N PRO A 294 16.49 5.48 -1.76
CA PRO A 294 15.86 6.58 -1.03
C PRO A 294 14.96 7.43 -1.96
N ASP A 295 14.02 8.18 -1.36
CA ASP A 295 12.90 8.82 -2.08
C ASP A 295 13.16 10.27 -2.49
N ALA A 296 14.39 10.81 -2.27
CA ALA A 296 14.70 12.21 -2.59
C ALA A 296 14.49 12.53 -4.07
N GLY A 297 13.61 13.47 -4.38
CA GLY A 297 13.22 13.83 -5.74
C GLY A 297 14.33 14.51 -6.58
N GLY A 298 15.52 14.77 -6.02
CA GLY A 298 16.65 15.36 -6.73
C GLY A 298 17.93 15.40 -5.92
N THR A 299 19.05 15.70 -6.57
CA THR A 299 20.35 15.82 -5.92
C THR A 299 20.48 17.13 -5.14
N ASP A 300 20.81 17.06 -3.85
CA ASP A 300 21.18 18.19 -3.00
C ASP A 300 22.69 18.16 -2.72
N PRO A 301 23.44 19.24 -3.04
CA PRO A 301 24.89 19.28 -2.80
C PRO A 301 25.27 19.18 -1.32
N ASN A 302 24.32 19.45 -0.39
CA ASN A 302 24.54 19.38 1.05
C ASN A 302 24.09 18.03 1.65
N ARG A 303 23.30 17.22 0.95
CA ARG A 303 22.79 15.93 1.43
C ARG A 303 23.37 14.76 0.60
N GLY A 304 23.34 14.85 -0.71
CA GLY A 304 23.83 13.81 -1.60
C GLY A 304 22.97 13.64 -2.86
N PRO A 305 23.11 12.51 -3.54
CA PRO A 305 22.33 12.20 -4.74
C PRO A 305 20.84 12.11 -4.41
N GLY A 306 19.99 12.37 -5.41
CA GLY A 306 18.58 12.04 -5.35
C GLY A 306 18.35 10.54 -5.31
N GLY A 307 17.10 10.13 -5.09
CA GLY A 307 16.70 8.74 -5.04
C GLY A 307 16.96 8.03 -6.36
N GLN A 308 17.45 6.82 -6.26
CA GLN A 308 17.56 5.87 -7.36
C GLN A 308 17.58 4.45 -6.77
N VAL A 309 17.08 3.51 -7.52
CA VAL A 309 16.96 2.11 -7.13
C VAL A 309 17.87 1.24 -8.00
N GLU A 310 18.10 0.01 -7.58
CA GLU A 310 19.16 -0.81 -8.16
C GLU A 310 18.69 -2.24 -8.40
N PHE A 311 19.15 -2.83 -9.53
CA PHE A 311 19.31 -4.27 -9.63
C PHE A 311 20.77 -4.58 -9.46
N ASP A 312 21.08 -5.43 -8.47
CA ASP A 312 22.45 -5.84 -8.20
C ASP A 312 22.74 -7.27 -8.67
N ARG A 313 23.93 -7.45 -9.22
CA ARG A 313 24.48 -8.74 -9.64
C ARG A 313 25.72 -9.05 -8.83
N ILE A 314 25.56 -9.89 -7.80
CA ILE A 314 26.61 -10.18 -6.81
C ILE A 314 27.35 -11.46 -7.20
N THR A 315 28.51 -11.31 -7.79
CA THR A 315 29.36 -12.44 -8.20
C THR A 315 30.42 -12.80 -7.16
N ALA A 316 30.64 -11.94 -6.18
CA ALA A 316 31.59 -12.12 -5.09
C ALA A 316 31.22 -11.20 -3.90
N PRO A 317 31.59 -11.60 -2.67
CA PRO A 317 31.33 -10.80 -1.48
C PRO A 317 31.77 -9.36 -1.60
N GLY A 318 31.03 -8.44 -1.00
CA GLY A 318 31.34 -7.01 -1.05
C GLY A 318 30.40 -6.10 -0.27
N ASN A 319 30.70 -4.79 -0.35
CA ASN A 319 29.87 -3.73 0.17
C ASN A 319 29.22 -3.00 -1.01
N TYR A 320 27.88 -2.83 -1.01
CA TYR A 320 27.11 -2.19 -2.09
C TYR A 320 26.73 -0.73 -1.78
N GLY A 321 27.18 -0.20 -0.65
CA GLY A 321 27.36 1.24 -0.43
C GLY A 321 26.40 1.89 0.56
N TRP A 322 25.16 1.44 0.64
CA TRP A 322 24.20 2.03 1.56
C TRP A 322 24.64 1.95 3.06
N PRO A 323 24.46 2.99 3.88
CA PRO A 323 23.78 4.28 3.61
C PRO A 323 24.71 5.42 3.14
N TYR A 324 25.91 5.14 2.72
CA TYR A 324 26.93 6.14 2.39
C TYR A 324 26.93 6.55 0.92
N CYS A 325 26.47 5.68 0.05
CA CYS A 325 26.43 5.84 -1.40
C CYS A 325 25.34 4.98 -2.03
N THR A 326 25.08 5.23 -3.32
CA THR A 326 24.07 4.54 -4.13
C THR A 326 24.55 4.47 -5.60
N GLY A 327 23.94 3.65 -6.42
CA GLY A 327 24.19 3.56 -7.86
C GLY A 327 25.57 3.06 -8.18
N THR A 328 26.34 3.86 -8.89
CA THR A 328 27.73 3.47 -9.27
C THR A 328 28.72 3.58 -8.12
N ASN A 329 28.30 4.06 -6.95
CA ASN A 329 29.15 4.29 -5.78
C ASN A 329 30.36 5.20 -6.03
N THR A 330 30.27 6.07 -7.04
CA THR A 330 31.27 7.10 -7.35
C THR A 330 31.11 8.32 -6.44
N THR A 331 32.06 9.25 -6.47
CA THR A 331 32.02 10.48 -5.66
C THR A 331 30.77 11.34 -5.94
N SER A 332 30.21 11.28 -7.15
CA SER A 332 28.98 12.01 -7.48
C SER A 332 27.73 11.40 -6.85
N GLU A 333 27.75 10.11 -6.58
CA GLU A 333 26.65 9.33 -6.01
C GLU A 333 26.91 8.95 -4.54
N THR A 334 27.58 9.83 -3.83
CA THR A 334 27.97 9.69 -2.42
C THR A 334 27.25 10.73 -1.58
N TYR A 335 26.68 10.29 -0.45
CA TYR A 335 26.03 11.16 0.54
C TYR A 335 27.06 11.97 1.33
N ASN A 336 26.60 13.05 1.90
CA ASN A 336 27.38 13.87 2.83
C ASN A 336 27.14 13.40 4.28
N GLU A 337 28.16 13.52 5.13
CA GLU A 337 27.92 13.59 6.57
C GLU A 337 26.90 14.72 6.83
N TYR A 338 25.93 14.47 7.72
CA TYR A 338 24.89 15.45 8.00
C TYR A 338 24.50 15.46 9.46
N THR A 339 24.54 16.63 10.08
CA THR A 339 24.12 16.81 11.47
C THR A 339 22.62 17.06 11.53
N PHE A 340 21.85 16.08 11.95
CA PHE A 340 20.40 16.20 12.10
C PHE A 340 19.98 17.12 13.25
N PRO A 341 18.80 17.84 13.13
CA PRO A 341 17.85 17.77 12.02
C PRO A 341 18.12 18.74 10.86
N SER A 342 18.94 19.75 11.01
CA SER A 342 19.03 20.91 10.10
C SER A 342 20.44 21.27 9.62
N GLY A 343 21.36 20.33 9.70
CA GLY A 343 22.77 20.56 9.36
C GLY A 343 23.62 21.05 10.56
N PRO A 344 24.86 21.41 10.33
CA PRO A 344 25.51 21.60 9.02
C PRO A 344 25.81 20.29 8.30
N SER A 345 25.99 20.40 6.96
CA SER A 345 26.55 19.33 6.12
C SER A 345 28.05 19.21 6.36
N GLY A 346 28.53 17.95 6.40
CA GLY A 346 29.95 17.62 6.47
C GLY A 346 30.56 17.22 5.13
N ALA A 347 31.65 16.47 5.18
CA ALA A 347 32.32 15.94 4.01
C ALA A 347 31.51 14.81 3.37
N LYS A 348 31.73 14.57 2.08
CA LYS A 348 31.22 13.36 1.42
C LYS A 348 31.95 12.12 1.91
N TYR A 349 31.24 11.01 2.03
CA TYR A 349 31.85 9.73 2.35
C TYR A 349 32.79 9.24 1.23
N ASP A 350 33.79 8.46 1.58
CA ASP A 350 34.74 7.87 0.60
C ASP A 350 34.29 6.46 0.21
N CYS A 351 33.28 6.32 -0.65
CA CYS A 351 32.80 5.03 -1.06
C CYS A 351 33.80 4.20 -1.89
N PRO A 352 34.53 4.76 -2.88
CA PRO A 352 35.57 4.03 -3.61
C PRO A 352 36.72 3.55 -2.72
N GLY A 353 37.07 4.29 -1.68
CA GLY A 353 38.15 3.93 -0.73
C GLY A 353 37.64 3.15 0.48
N GLY A 354 36.34 2.93 0.59
CA GLY A 354 35.64 2.37 1.74
C GLY A 354 35.22 3.46 2.73
N PRO A 355 33.92 3.64 2.96
CA PRO A 355 33.42 4.67 3.87
C PRO A 355 33.83 4.39 5.33
N ALA A 356 33.86 5.45 6.15
CA ALA A 356 34.04 5.33 7.58
C ALA A 356 32.67 5.36 8.28
N ASN A 357 32.43 4.42 9.19
CA ASN A 357 31.29 4.40 10.08
C ASN A 357 31.74 4.85 11.47
N ASN A 358 31.52 6.11 11.78
CA ASN A 358 31.88 6.73 13.05
C ASN A 358 30.68 6.88 14.01
N SER A 359 29.50 6.37 13.64
CA SER A 359 28.31 6.40 14.51
C SER A 359 28.63 5.76 15.87
N PHE A 360 28.17 6.38 16.96
CA PHE A 360 28.29 5.79 18.30
C PHE A 360 27.49 4.48 18.46
N ARG A 361 26.56 4.22 17.52
CA ARG A 361 25.79 2.97 17.45
C ARG A 361 26.51 1.86 16.70
N ASN A 362 27.64 2.16 16.05
CA ASN A 362 28.43 1.16 15.33
C ASN A 362 29.13 0.21 16.31
N THR A 363 28.82 -1.08 16.20
CA THR A 363 29.47 -2.15 16.98
C THR A 363 30.50 -2.93 16.15
N GLY A 364 30.62 -2.57 14.86
CA GLY A 364 31.50 -3.22 13.90
C GLY A 364 32.81 -2.48 13.66
N GLN A 365 33.36 -2.68 12.48
CA GLN A 365 34.58 -2.02 12.03
C GLN A 365 34.30 -0.54 11.68
N ALA A 366 35.19 0.37 12.07
CA ALA A 366 35.06 1.78 11.71
C ALA A 366 35.37 2.05 10.23
N LYS A 367 36.24 1.28 9.59
CA LYS A 367 36.56 1.36 8.15
C LYS A 367 35.86 0.20 7.44
N LEU A 368 34.97 0.51 6.54
CA LEU A 368 34.21 -0.46 5.78
C LEU A 368 34.95 -0.89 4.50
N PRO A 369 34.61 -2.03 3.93
CA PRO A 369 35.09 -2.40 2.60
C PRO A 369 34.70 -1.36 1.55
N PRO A 370 35.50 -1.17 0.48
CA PRO A 370 35.15 -0.31 -0.65
C PRO A 370 33.78 -0.64 -1.26
N GLY A 371 33.02 0.40 -1.64
CA GLY A 371 31.75 0.26 -2.31
C GLY A 371 31.89 -0.35 -3.71
N LYS A 372 31.05 -1.33 -4.04
CA LYS A 372 30.89 -1.90 -5.37
C LYS A 372 29.74 -1.21 -6.11
N PRO A 373 29.85 -0.95 -7.41
CA PRO A 373 28.76 -0.36 -8.17
C PRO A 373 27.60 -1.36 -8.32
N SER A 374 26.37 -0.83 -8.42
CA SER A 374 25.21 -1.58 -8.88
C SER A 374 25.41 -2.10 -10.30
N TRP A 375 24.67 -3.14 -10.66
CA TRP A 375 24.67 -3.69 -12.02
C TRP A 375 23.80 -2.84 -12.97
N ILE A 376 22.58 -2.52 -12.58
CA ILE A 376 21.68 -1.61 -13.31
C ILE A 376 21.04 -0.69 -12.28
N LYS A 377 21.27 0.61 -12.41
CA LYS A 377 20.55 1.63 -11.65
C LYS A 377 19.46 2.24 -12.50
N TYR A 378 18.36 2.65 -11.87
CA TYR A 378 17.29 3.40 -12.52
C TYR A 378 16.59 4.32 -11.54
N GLY A 379 15.75 5.22 -12.08
CA GLY A 379 15.11 6.28 -11.31
C GLY A 379 15.66 7.66 -11.66
N LEU A 380 14.96 8.70 -11.23
CA LEU A 380 15.21 10.11 -11.56
C LEU A 380 15.50 10.34 -13.05
N ASP A 381 16.76 10.30 -13.48
CA ASP A 381 17.19 10.69 -14.84
C ASP A 381 18.23 9.76 -15.47
N GLY A 382 18.39 8.57 -15.03
CA GLY A 382 19.44 7.67 -15.49
C GLY A 382 18.99 6.27 -15.88
N SER A 383 17.70 6.04 -15.98
CA SER A 383 17.14 4.72 -16.29
C SER A 383 17.46 4.28 -17.70
N PRO A 384 17.69 2.95 -17.92
CA PRO A 384 17.53 2.40 -19.26
C PRO A 384 16.16 2.80 -19.82
N PRO A 385 16.08 3.31 -21.07
CA PRO A 385 14.78 3.74 -21.63
C PRO A 385 13.75 2.61 -21.67
N GLU A 386 14.20 1.38 -21.70
CA GLU A 386 13.37 0.17 -21.65
C GLU A 386 12.61 0.02 -20.34
N PHE A 387 13.09 0.61 -19.24
CA PHE A 387 12.41 0.55 -17.94
C PHE A 387 11.23 1.54 -17.82
N GLY A 388 11.18 2.53 -18.73
CA GLY A 388 10.15 3.56 -18.71
C GLY A 388 10.32 4.53 -17.54
N SER A 389 9.21 5.18 -17.14
CA SER A 389 9.15 6.11 -16.02
C SER A 389 8.03 5.72 -15.07
N GLY A 390 8.02 6.27 -13.85
CA GLY A 390 7.02 6.00 -12.82
C GLY A 390 7.67 5.58 -11.51
N SER A 391 6.92 4.87 -10.67
CA SER A 391 7.38 4.32 -9.39
C SER A 391 8.68 3.52 -9.52
N GLU A 392 9.42 3.40 -8.44
CA GLU A 392 10.76 2.83 -8.38
C GLU A 392 10.80 1.73 -7.31
N SER A 393 10.33 0.53 -7.67
CA SER A 393 10.08 -0.57 -6.74
C SER A 393 10.61 -1.90 -7.30
N PRO A 394 11.96 -2.11 -7.36
CA PRO A 394 12.56 -3.31 -7.92
C PRO A 394 12.28 -4.54 -7.05
N MET A 395 11.68 -5.57 -7.66
CA MET A 395 11.34 -6.85 -7.01
C MET A 395 12.36 -7.95 -7.31
N GLY A 396 13.61 -7.61 -7.59
CA GLY A 396 14.57 -8.65 -8.00
C GLY A 396 14.10 -9.38 -9.25
N GLY A 397 14.07 -10.70 -9.20
CA GLY A 397 13.61 -11.56 -10.30
C GLY A 397 14.49 -12.81 -10.42
N GLU A 398 14.25 -13.62 -11.45
CA GLU A 398 14.83 -14.95 -11.62
C GLU A 398 15.77 -15.06 -12.81
N VAL A 399 16.78 -15.93 -12.71
CA VAL A 399 17.60 -16.31 -13.88
C VAL A 399 17.06 -17.58 -14.50
N TYR A 400 16.58 -17.49 -15.73
CA TYR A 400 16.12 -18.66 -16.45
C TYR A 400 17.27 -19.59 -16.81
N ARG A 401 17.11 -20.89 -16.56
CA ARG A 401 18.04 -21.95 -16.96
C ARG A 401 17.32 -23.01 -17.78
N TYR A 402 17.70 -23.11 -19.07
CA TYR A 402 17.11 -24.07 -19.99
C TYR A 402 17.55 -25.50 -19.67
N ASP A 403 16.59 -26.33 -19.26
CA ASP A 403 16.83 -27.77 -19.09
C ASP A 403 16.57 -28.53 -20.41
N ALA A 404 17.64 -28.95 -21.08
CA ALA A 404 17.55 -29.78 -22.29
C ALA A 404 17.02 -31.20 -22.03
N GLY A 405 17.10 -31.68 -20.78
CA GLY A 405 16.59 -33.00 -20.36
C GLY A 405 15.08 -32.98 -20.04
N SER A 406 14.50 -31.81 -19.80
CA SER A 406 13.06 -31.69 -19.51
C SER A 406 12.21 -31.94 -20.76
N THR A 407 11.19 -32.77 -20.62
CA THR A 407 10.17 -33.03 -21.66
C THR A 407 9.00 -32.04 -21.60
N SER A 408 9.08 -31.02 -20.75
CA SER A 408 8.04 -30.01 -20.63
C SER A 408 7.80 -29.28 -21.96
N THR A 409 6.54 -29.16 -22.33
CA THR A 409 6.11 -28.44 -23.56
C THR A 409 5.86 -26.96 -23.32
N VAL A 410 5.96 -26.51 -22.07
CA VAL A 410 5.69 -25.10 -21.63
C VAL A 410 6.93 -24.37 -21.17
N LYS A 411 8.11 -25.04 -21.17
CA LYS A 411 9.37 -24.42 -20.78
C LYS A 411 9.79 -23.32 -21.76
N PHE A 412 10.35 -22.27 -21.25
CA PHE A 412 10.87 -21.17 -22.05
C PHE A 412 11.96 -21.65 -23.03
N PRO A 413 12.16 -20.97 -24.18
CA PRO A 413 13.07 -21.43 -25.22
C PRO A 413 14.55 -21.27 -24.80
N GLN A 414 15.40 -22.10 -25.39
CA GLN A 414 16.85 -22.06 -25.14
C GLN A 414 17.52 -20.70 -25.44
N SER A 415 16.91 -19.88 -26.31
CA SER A 415 17.40 -18.52 -26.61
C SER A 415 17.35 -17.57 -25.42
N LEU A 416 16.59 -17.92 -24.36
CA LEU A 416 16.50 -17.14 -23.12
C LEU A 416 17.38 -17.71 -21.99
N ASP A 417 18.15 -18.80 -22.23
CA ASP A 417 19.03 -19.38 -21.22
C ASP A 417 20.03 -18.35 -20.69
N GLY A 418 20.12 -18.21 -19.37
CA GLY A 418 21.00 -17.27 -18.68
C GLY A 418 20.51 -15.83 -18.64
N ARG A 419 19.32 -15.52 -19.14
CA ARG A 419 18.73 -14.19 -18.97
C ARG A 419 18.17 -14.01 -17.56
N PHE A 420 18.32 -12.80 -17.04
CA PHE A 420 17.69 -12.38 -15.79
C PHE A 420 16.31 -11.78 -16.08
N PHE A 421 15.29 -12.32 -15.43
CA PHE A 421 13.90 -11.87 -15.55
C PHE A 421 13.62 -10.87 -14.44
N ALA A 422 13.99 -9.61 -14.66
CA ALA A 422 13.78 -8.53 -13.72
C ALA A 422 12.28 -8.21 -13.56
N ALA A 423 11.85 -8.04 -12.32
CA ALA A 423 10.47 -7.68 -11.96
C ALA A 423 10.42 -6.32 -11.28
N GLU A 424 9.32 -5.59 -11.49
CA GLU A 424 9.09 -4.27 -10.92
C GLU A 424 7.63 -4.11 -10.50
N TYR A 425 7.44 -3.75 -9.23
CA TYR A 425 6.12 -3.68 -8.60
C TYR A 425 5.31 -2.46 -9.06
N GLY A 426 5.85 -1.27 -8.94
CA GLY A 426 5.12 -0.04 -9.22
C GLY A 426 4.94 0.25 -10.70
N ARG A 427 5.95 -0.04 -11.53
CA ARG A 427 5.87 0.06 -13.00
C ARG A 427 5.19 -1.13 -13.66
N ARG A 428 4.89 -2.20 -12.91
CA ARG A 428 4.07 -3.34 -13.32
C ARG A 428 4.58 -4.09 -14.53
N TRP A 429 5.89 -4.36 -14.60
CA TRP A 429 6.48 -5.09 -15.70
C TRP A 429 7.39 -6.23 -15.24
N ILE A 430 7.57 -7.20 -16.13
CA ILE A 430 8.64 -8.21 -16.08
C ILE A 430 9.45 -8.06 -17.37
N LYS A 431 10.79 -8.06 -17.27
CA LYS A 431 11.69 -7.87 -18.39
C LYS A 431 12.80 -8.93 -18.42
N ALA A 432 13.04 -9.51 -19.59
CA ALA A 432 14.14 -10.44 -19.83
C ALA A 432 15.40 -9.67 -20.19
N VAL A 433 16.34 -9.59 -19.26
CA VAL A 433 17.62 -8.87 -19.39
C VAL A 433 18.72 -9.82 -19.81
N GLU A 434 19.38 -9.54 -20.92
CA GLU A 434 20.55 -10.30 -21.37
C GLU A 434 21.75 -10.06 -20.45
N VAL A 435 22.39 -11.15 -19.99
CA VAL A 435 23.65 -11.10 -19.25
C VAL A 435 24.77 -11.47 -20.20
N LYS A 436 25.61 -10.50 -20.58
CA LYS A 436 26.74 -10.71 -21.49
C LYS A 436 27.86 -11.47 -20.83
N GLY A 437 28.76 -12.05 -21.64
CA GLY A 437 29.88 -12.83 -21.15
C GLY A 437 30.91 -12.05 -20.29
N ASP A 438 30.91 -10.71 -20.36
CA ASP A 438 31.71 -9.83 -19.50
C ASP A 438 30.97 -9.43 -18.22
N GLY A 439 29.70 -9.87 -18.07
CA GLY A 439 28.85 -9.58 -16.94
C GLY A 439 28.02 -8.28 -17.04
N SER A 440 28.22 -7.47 -18.09
CA SER A 440 27.34 -6.32 -18.34
C SER A 440 25.98 -6.77 -18.84
N TYR A 441 24.95 -5.92 -18.68
CA TYR A 441 23.65 -6.18 -19.29
C TYR A 441 23.64 -5.87 -20.79
N GLY A 442 22.79 -6.58 -21.52
CA GLY A 442 22.63 -6.42 -22.95
C GLY A 442 21.23 -5.93 -23.31
N THR A 443 20.56 -6.66 -24.20
CA THR A 443 19.18 -6.36 -24.59
C THR A 443 18.23 -6.56 -23.43
N ILE A 444 17.21 -5.70 -23.36
CA ILE A 444 16.11 -5.74 -22.37
C ILE A 444 14.81 -5.88 -23.16
N GLU A 445 14.10 -6.99 -22.97
CA GLU A 445 12.88 -7.31 -23.71
C GLU A 445 11.70 -7.43 -22.75
N ASN A 446 10.53 -6.93 -23.14
CA ASN A 446 9.32 -7.09 -22.33
C ASN A 446 8.85 -8.56 -22.36
N VAL A 447 8.58 -9.11 -21.18
CA VAL A 447 7.85 -10.38 -21.04
C VAL A 447 6.36 -10.10 -21.19
N PRO A 448 5.59 -10.93 -21.93
CA PRO A 448 4.14 -10.77 -21.99
C PRO A 448 3.48 -10.96 -20.62
N TRP A 449 3.24 -9.86 -19.94
CA TRP A 449 2.68 -9.78 -18.61
C TRP A 449 1.42 -8.93 -18.61
N THR A 450 0.32 -9.42 -18.03
CA THR A 450 -0.98 -8.74 -17.98
C THR A 450 -1.58 -8.66 -16.58
N GLY A 451 -0.80 -8.99 -15.55
CA GLY A 451 -1.20 -8.82 -14.15
C GLY A 451 -1.04 -7.37 -13.67
N THR A 452 -1.07 -7.19 -12.36
CA THR A 452 -0.99 -5.88 -11.74
C THR A 452 0.41 -5.62 -11.15
N GLN A 453 0.66 -5.98 -9.91
CA GLN A 453 1.87 -5.65 -9.17
C GLN A 453 2.65 -6.92 -8.87
N VAL A 454 3.77 -7.12 -9.54
CA VAL A 454 4.62 -8.30 -9.33
C VAL A 454 5.21 -8.25 -7.92
N MET A 455 4.88 -9.23 -7.09
CA MET A 455 5.39 -9.35 -5.73
C MET A 455 6.56 -10.33 -5.64
N ASP A 456 6.48 -11.45 -6.37
CA ASP A 456 7.52 -12.47 -6.37
C ASP A 456 7.45 -13.34 -7.63
N THR A 457 8.57 -13.97 -8.00
CA THR A 457 8.67 -14.84 -9.19
C THR A 457 9.52 -16.07 -8.89
N ASP A 458 9.20 -17.21 -9.54
CA ASP A 458 10.02 -18.43 -9.48
C ASP A 458 9.87 -19.23 -10.79
N PHE A 459 10.96 -19.80 -11.32
CA PHE A 459 10.88 -20.75 -12.42
C PHE A 459 10.60 -22.16 -11.91
N GLY A 460 9.43 -22.67 -12.29
CA GLY A 460 9.05 -24.05 -11.92
C GLY A 460 9.91 -25.12 -12.61
N PRO A 461 9.80 -26.39 -12.13
CA PRO A 461 10.48 -27.53 -12.74
C PRO A 461 10.01 -27.84 -14.16
N ASP A 462 8.90 -27.25 -14.58
CA ASP A 462 8.38 -27.32 -15.96
C ASP A 462 9.01 -26.22 -16.86
N GLY A 463 9.84 -25.34 -16.32
CA GLY A 463 10.49 -24.25 -17.04
C GLY A 463 9.57 -23.11 -17.43
N ALA A 464 8.39 -23.03 -16.84
CA ALA A 464 7.48 -21.89 -16.90
C ALA A 464 7.79 -20.91 -15.76
N LEU A 465 7.46 -19.62 -15.96
CA LEU A 465 7.63 -18.58 -14.95
C LEU A 465 6.34 -18.45 -14.12
N TYR A 466 6.44 -18.71 -12.83
CA TYR A 466 5.36 -18.46 -11.87
C TYR A 466 5.50 -17.03 -11.34
N VAL A 467 4.38 -16.34 -11.20
CA VAL A 467 4.34 -14.93 -10.78
C VAL A 467 3.28 -14.75 -9.71
N LEU A 468 3.68 -14.29 -8.56
CA LEU A 468 2.78 -13.87 -7.49
C LEU A 468 2.45 -12.39 -7.69
N ASP A 469 1.17 -12.09 -7.92
CA ASP A 469 0.64 -10.75 -8.15
C ASP A 469 -0.02 -10.23 -6.88
N TYR A 470 0.47 -9.13 -6.36
CA TYR A 470 -0.07 -8.49 -5.15
C TYR A 470 -1.50 -7.96 -5.34
N GLY A 471 -1.87 -7.65 -6.57
CA GLY A 471 -3.13 -6.98 -6.85
C GLY A 471 -3.03 -5.46 -6.74
N SER A 472 -4.13 -4.80 -6.95
CA SER A 472 -4.26 -3.33 -6.90
C SER A 472 -5.36 -2.87 -5.93
N GLY A 473 -5.62 -3.64 -4.86
CA GLY A 473 -6.61 -3.31 -3.84
C GLY A 473 -8.06 -3.67 -4.19
N SER A 474 -8.29 -4.33 -5.32
CA SER A 474 -9.64 -4.69 -5.80
C SER A 474 -9.96 -6.18 -5.65
N ASN A 475 -9.37 -6.85 -4.68
CA ASN A 475 -9.50 -8.31 -4.50
C ASN A 475 -9.06 -9.10 -5.76
N ASN A 476 -8.05 -8.58 -6.44
CA ASN A 476 -7.50 -9.09 -7.70
C ASN A 476 -6.06 -9.61 -7.56
N GLN A 477 -5.61 -9.91 -6.33
CA GLN A 477 -4.39 -10.66 -6.09
C GLN A 477 -4.46 -11.98 -6.88
N ALA A 478 -3.34 -12.42 -7.44
CA ALA A 478 -3.36 -13.64 -8.25
C ALA A 478 -2.03 -14.40 -8.18
N LEU A 479 -2.11 -15.69 -8.45
CA LEU A 479 -0.98 -16.52 -8.81
C LEU A 479 -1.11 -16.89 -10.28
N TYR A 480 -0.11 -16.52 -11.08
CA TYR A 480 -0.06 -16.82 -12.50
C TYR A 480 1.10 -17.76 -12.83
N ARG A 481 0.97 -18.44 -13.97
CA ARG A 481 2.04 -19.17 -14.62
C ARG A 481 2.14 -18.70 -16.08
N ILE A 482 3.29 -18.18 -16.48
CA ILE A 482 3.59 -17.79 -17.85
C ILE A 482 4.28 -18.97 -18.54
N GLU A 483 3.67 -19.47 -19.59
CA GLU A 483 4.10 -20.65 -20.36
C GLU A 483 4.58 -20.23 -21.74
N TYR A 484 5.65 -20.87 -22.24
CA TYR A 484 6.03 -20.74 -23.64
C TYR A 484 5.35 -21.86 -24.47
N ILE A 485 4.66 -21.47 -25.53
CA ILE A 485 3.84 -22.36 -26.36
C ILE A 485 4.27 -22.37 -27.83
N ALA A 486 5.27 -21.59 -28.23
CA ALA A 486 5.86 -21.53 -29.58
C ALA A 486 4.82 -21.37 -30.72
N GLY A 487 3.78 -20.57 -30.52
CA GLY A 487 2.71 -20.37 -31.51
C GLY A 487 1.81 -21.59 -31.69
N SER A 488 1.90 -22.60 -30.81
CA SER A 488 0.98 -23.75 -30.77
C SER A 488 -0.40 -23.34 -30.33
N ASN A 489 -1.38 -24.25 -30.46
CA ASN A 489 -2.71 -24.06 -29.89
C ASN A 489 -2.61 -23.74 -28.39
N ARG A 490 -3.25 -22.65 -27.95
CA ARG A 490 -3.21 -22.16 -26.59
C ARG A 490 -4.31 -22.81 -25.74
N ASN A 491 -4.06 -22.95 -24.45
CA ASN A 491 -5.12 -23.38 -23.53
C ASN A 491 -6.27 -22.35 -23.51
N PRO A 492 -7.50 -22.80 -23.51
CA PRO A 492 -8.63 -21.89 -23.36
C PRO A 492 -8.64 -21.25 -21.98
N VAL A 493 -9.08 -20.02 -21.89
CA VAL A 493 -9.22 -19.26 -20.65
C VAL A 493 -10.58 -19.55 -20.05
N ALA A 494 -10.62 -20.20 -18.87
CA ALA A 494 -11.84 -20.38 -18.10
C ALA A 494 -12.16 -19.10 -17.29
N ARG A 495 -13.47 -18.76 -17.28
CA ARG A 495 -14.02 -17.72 -16.38
C ARG A 495 -15.24 -18.31 -15.69
N ALA A 496 -15.19 -18.40 -14.37
CA ALA A 496 -16.27 -18.90 -13.53
C ALA A 496 -16.86 -17.75 -12.71
N SER A 497 -18.17 -17.66 -12.66
CA SER A 497 -18.88 -16.75 -11.77
C SER A 497 -20.14 -17.40 -11.21
N ALA A 498 -20.66 -16.85 -10.12
CA ALA A 498 -21.88 -17.29 -9.47
C ALA A 498 -22.73 -16.08 -9.06
N ASP A 499 -24.06 -16.25 -9.05
CA ASP A 499 -24.98 -15.19 -8.57
C ASP A 499 -24.88 -14.95 -7.06
N ARG A 500 -24.39 -15.94 -6.32
CA ARG A 500 -24.09 -15.90 -4.88
C ARG A 500 -23.08 -16.97 -4.51
N THR A 501 -22.31 -16.71 -3.44
CA THR A 501 -21.26 -17.60 -2.95
C THR A 501 -21.51 -18.09 -1.51
N SER A 502 -22.61 -17.65 -0.89
CA SER A 502 -23.00 -18.10 0.45
C SER A 502 -24.51 -18.02 0.63
N GLY A 503 -25.05 -18.70 1.62
CA GLY A 503 -26.46 -18.62 1.98
C GLY A 503 -26.99 -19.81 2.78
N ALA A 504 -28.20 -19.64 3.34
CA ALA A 504 -28.93 -20.66 4.09
C ALA A 504 -29.30 -21.85 3.22
N LEU A 505 -29.50 -23.03 3.86
CA LEU A 505 -29.94 -24.23 3.18
C LEU A 505 -31.45 -24.27 2.93
N PRO A 506 -31.91 -24.85 1.79
CA PRO A 506 -31.13 -25.30 0.64
C PRO A 506 -30.61 -24.11 -0.18
N LEU A 507 -29.31 -24.08 -0.50
CA LEU A 507 -28.68 -23.01 -1.23
C LEU A 507 -28.66 -23.33 -2.74
N THR A 508 -29.47 -22.64 -3.52
CA THR A 508 -29.42 -22.71 -4.98
C THR A 508 -28.55 -21.64 -5.55
N VAL A 509 -27.54 -22.04 -6.31
CA VAL A 509 -26.53 -21.15 -6.94
C VAL A 509 -26.64 -21.27 -8.45
N ARG A 510 -26.65 -20.12 -9.15
CA ARG A 510 -26.56 -20.08 -10.60
C ARG A 510 -25.14 -19.76 -11.01
N PHE A 511 -24.49 -20.71 -11.64
CA PHE A 511 -23.13 -20.57 -12.16
C PHE A 511 -23.13 -20.06 -13.59
N SER A 512 -22.02 -19.46 -13.99
CA SER A 512 -21.84 -18.96 -15.36
C SER A 512 -20.38 -19.13 -15.79
N ALA A 513 -20.19 -19.66 -17.00
CA ALA A 513 -18.91 -19.70 -17.71
C ALA A 513 -18.73 -18.49 -18.64
N GLN A 514 -19.58 -17.46 -18.55
CA GLN A 514 -19.51 -16.27 -19.40
C GLN A 514 -18.15 -15.58 -19.26
N GLY A 515 -17.55 -15.22 -20.40
CA GLY A 515 -16.22 -14.62 -20.48
C GLY A 515 -15.10 -15.67 -20.66
N SER A 516 -15.42 -16.98 -20.62
CA SER A 516 -14.47 -18.00 -21.07
C SER A 516 -14.24 -17.88 -22.58
N SER A 517 -13.00 -18.02 -23.01
CA SER A 517 -12.61 -17.86 -24.42
C SER A 517 -11.50 -18.83 -24.81
N ASP A 518 -11.49 -19.19 -26.06
CA ASP A 518 -10.35 -19.81 -26.73
C ASP A 518 -9.56 -18.69 -27.42
N PRO A 519 -8.26 -18.56 -27.17
CA PRO A 519 -7.45 -17.54 -27.83
C PRO A 519 -7.43 -17.63 -29.37
N GLU A 520 -7.62 -18.81 -29.92
CA GLU A 520 -7.75 -19.07 -31.38
C GLU A 520 -9.19 -18.94 -31.90
N GLY A 521 -10.15 -18.67 -30.99
CA GLY A 521 -11.57 -18.49 -31.33
C GLY A 521 -12.35 -19.80 -31.55
N GLY A 522 -11.80 -20.94 -31.12
CA GLY A 522 -12.47 -22.25 -31.17
C GLY A 522 -13.69 -22.32 -30.26
N ALA A 523 -14.64 -23.20 -30.58
CA ALA A 523 -15.82 -23.43 -29.77
C ALA A 523 -15.47 -24.20 -28.50
N LEU A 524 -15.84 -23.67 -27.32
CA LEU A 524 -15.56 -24.31 -26.03
C LEU A 524 -16.63 -25.36 -25.66
N THR A 525 -16.19 -26.42 -25.01
CA THR A 525 -17.06 -27.32 -24.23
C THR A 525 -16.84 -27.10 -22.75
N TYR A 526 -17.86 -27.31 -21.92
CA TYR A 526 -17.87 -26.98 -20.49
C TYR A 526 -18.06 -28.23 -19.65
N SER A 527 -17.43 -28.24 -18.48
CA SER A 527 -17.63 -29.28 -17.46
C SER A 527 -17.51 -28.61 -16.08
N TRP A 528 -18.61 -28.67 -15.34
CA TRP A 528 -18.65 -28.21 -13.95
C TRP A 528 -18.59 -29.41 -13.01
N ASN A 529 -17.79 -29.30 -11.96
CA ASN A 529 -17.81 -30.12 -10.77
C ASN A 529 -18.17 -29.21 -9.59
N PHE A 530 -19.33 -29.47 -8.94
CA PHE A 530 -19.81 -28.58 -7.87
C PHE A 530 -19.17 -28.81 -6.51
N GLY A 531 -18.20 -29.74 -6.40
CA GLY A 531 -17.48 -30.01 -5.15
C GLY A 531 -18.22 -30.92 -4.17
N ASP A 532 -19.46 -31.34 -4.49
CA ASP A 532 -20.29 -32.29 -3.72
C ASP A 532 -20.43 -33.65 -4.43
N GLY A 533 -19.66 -33.89 -5.49
CA GLY A 533 -19.69 -35.11 -6.30
C GLY A 533 -20.66 -35.02 -7.50
N THR A 534 -21.39 -33.93 -7.64
CA THR A 534 -22.28 -33.71 -8.80
C THR A 534 -21.63 -32.88 -9.88
N THR A 535 -22.08 -32.99 -11.12
CA THR A 535 -21.46 -32.33 -12.29
C THR A 535 -22.51 -31.81 -13.27
N SER A 536 -22.10 -30.88 -14.15
CA SER A 536 -22.91 -30.39 -15.29
C SER A 536 -21.99 -30.06 -16.47
N THR A 537 -22.56 -30.16 -17.68
CA THR A 537 -21.90 -29.75 -18.95
C THR A 537 -22.49 -28.46 -19.55
N GLU A 538 -23.41 -27.83 -18.87
CA GLU A 538 -23.99 -26.55 -19.32
C GLU A 538 -23.02 -25.38 -19.09
N ALA A 539 -23.04 -24.38 -19.96
CA ALA A 539 -22.26 -23.16 -19.77
C ALA A 539 -22.75 -22.30 -18.57
N GLY A 540 -24.04 -22.44 -18.22
CA GLY A 540 -24.66 -21.70 -17.11
C GLY A 540 -25.60 -22.57 -16.29
N PRO A 541 -25.09 -23.56 -15.54
CA PRO A 541 -25.93 -24.46 -14.75
C PRO A 541 -26.48 -23.81 -13.47
N SER A 542 -27.58 -24.38 -12.98
CA SER A 542 -28.06 -24.11 -11.62
C SER A 542 -27.87 -25.37 -10.77
N HIS A 543 -27.29 -25.20 -9.59
CA HIS A 543 -27.07 -26.30 -8.65
C HIS A 543 -27.58 -25.94 -7.24
N THR A 544 -28.06 -26.95 -6.50
CA THR A 544 -28.61 -26.76 -5.14
C THR A 544 -27.85 -27.61 -4.12
N TYR A 545 -27.17 -26.93 -3.19
CA TYR A 545 -26.56 -27.56 -2.04
C TYR A 545 -27.58 -27.75 -0.93
N THR A 546 -27.71 -28.97 -0.47
CA THR A 546 -28.67 -29.38 0.59
C THR A 546 -28.03 -29.69 1.93
N THR A 547 -26.70 -29.77 1.96
CA THR A 547 -25.91 -30.05 3.16
C THR A 547 -25.03 -28.85 3.46
N ALA A 548 -24.87 -28.51 4.76
CA ALA A 548 -23.97 -27.42 5.16
C ALA A 548 -22.51 -27.78 4.88
N GLY A 549 -21.75 -26.87 4.38
CA GLY A 549 -20.32 -27.03 4.09
C GLY A 549 -19.78 -26.00 3.14
N THR A 550 -18.46 -25.96 3.03
CA THR A 550 -17.75 -25.15 2.04
C THR A 550 -17.37 -26.03 0.85
N TYR A 551 -17.87 -25.69 -0.31
CA TYR A 551 -17.69 -26.39 -1.58
C TYR A 551 -16.76 -25.62 -2.49
N ARG A 552 -16.06 -26.31 -3.38
CA ARG A 552 -15.22 -25.71 -4.45
C ARG A 552 -15.76 -26.09 -5.83
N PRO A 553 -16.77 -25.39 -6.35
CA PRO A 553 -17.19 -25.54 -7.73
C PRO A 553 -16.04 -25.21 -8.66
N THR A 554 -15.74 -26.14 -9.58
CA THR A 554 -14.68 -25.98 -10.57
C THR A 554 -15.26 -26.10 -11.98
N LEU A 555 -15.03 -25.08 -12.79
CA LEU A 555 -15.29 -25.09 -14.21
C LEU A 555 -14.03 -25.58 -14.94
N THR A 556 -14.20 -26.57 -15.83
CA THR A 556 -13.21 -26.92 -16.84
C THR A 556 -13.78 -26.57 -18.20
N VAL A 557 -13.09 -25.74 -18.96
CA VAL A 557 -13.39 -25.51 -20.37
C VAL A 557 -12.38 -26.27 -21.24
N ARG A 558 -12.84 -26.79 -22.39
CA ARG A 558 -12.00 -27.53 -23.34
C ARG A 558 -12.19 -26.98 -24.74
N ASP A 559 -11.09 -26.78 -25.45
CA ASP A 559 -11.05 -26.36 -26.85
C ASP A 559 -11.26 -27.55 -27.81
N PRO A 560 -11.41 -27.30 -29.11
CA PRO A 560 -11.56 -28.37 -30.11
C PRO A 560 -10.36 -29.30 -30.24
N GLN A 561 -9.17 -28.85 -29.88
CA GLN A 561 -7.93 -29.61 -29.93
C GLN A 561 -7.69 -30.45 -28.67
N GLY A 562 -8.50 -30.22 -27.64
CA GLY A 562 -8.48 -31.01 -26.41
C GLY A 562 -7.70 -30.38 -25.24
N LEU A 563 -7.15 -29.18 -25.42
CA LEU A 563 -6.54 -28.43 -24.31
C LEU A 563 -7.61 -27.90 -23.35
N THR A 564 -7.25 -27.69 -22.10
CA THR A 564 -8.21 -27.30 -21.04
C THR A 564 -7.73 -26.11 -20.24
N GLY A 565 -8.65 -25.24 -19.87
CA GLY A 565 -8.49 -24.24 -18.82
C GLY A 565 -9.43 -24.50 -17.65
N THR A 566 -9.06 -24.11 -16.44
CA THR A 566 -9.89 -24.29 -15.23
C THR A 566 -10.07 -22.98 -14.48
N ALA A 567 -11.21 -22.85 -13.78
CA ALA A 567 -11.48 -21.76 -12.85
C ALA A 567 -12.34 -22.30 -11.70
N SER A 568 -12.00 -21.92 -10.46
CA SER A 568 -12.70 -22.37 -9.27
C SER A 568 -13.38 -21.21 -8.54
N LEU A 569 -14.42 -21.54 -7.76
CA LEU A 569 -15.12 -20.64 -6.87
C LEU A 569 -15.18 -21.30 -5.48
N VAL A 570 -15.42 -20.51 -4.44
CA VAL A 570 -15.75 -21.01 -3.11
C VAL A 570 -17.21 -20.72 -2.84
N VAL A 571 -17.99 -21.75 -2.44
CA VAL A 571 -19.41 -21.61 -2.07
C VAL A 571 -19.61 -22.17 -0.68
N THR A 572 -20.13 -21.36 0.25
CA THR A 572 -20.46 -21.78 1.62
C THR A 572 -21.98 -21.94 1.76
N ALA A 573 -22.42 -23.17 1.88
CA ALA A 573 -23.84 -23.50 2.09
C ALA A 573 -24.15 -23.70 3.57
N GLY A 574 -25.24 -23.12 4.04
CA GLY A 574 -25.68 -23.17 5.45
C GLY A 574 -25.11 -22.04 6.32
N ASN A 575 -24.44 -21.10 5.71
CA ASN A 575 -24.01 -19.84 6.31
C ASN A 575 -24.11 -18.72 5.25
N THR A 576 -24.69 -17.59 5.62
CA THR A 576 -24.82 -16.41 4.76
C THR A 576 -23.76 -15.39 5.17
N ALA A 577 -23.01 -14.86 4.23
CA ALA A 577 -22.04 -13.82 4.56
C ALA A 577 -22.72 -12.59 5.18
N PRO A 578 -22.14 -12.00 6.22
CA PRO A 578 -22.71 -10.82 6.84
C PRO A 578 -22.76 -9.63 5.88
N THR A 579 -23.68 -8.72 6.09
CA THR A 579 -23.73 -7.44 5.40
C THR A 579 -23.12 -6.38 6.29
N VAL A 580 -22.03 -5.76 5.82
CA VAL A 580 -21.36 -4.63 6.48
C VAL A 580 -21.52 -3.40 5.62
N THR A 581 -21.98 -2.29 6.20
CA THR A 581 -22.14 -1.02 5.48
C THR A 581 -21.65 0.13 6.34
N LEU A 582 -20.57 0.79 5.94
CA LEU A 582 -20.15 2.07 6.51
C LEU A 582 -21.11 3.17 6.00
N GLN A 583 -21.91 3.73 6.91
CA GLN A 583 -22.80 4.84 6.63
C GLN A 583 -22.08 6.18 6.79
N GLN A 584 -21.10 6.24 7.69
CA GLN A 584 -20.23 7.38 7.96
C GLN A 584 -18.77 6.89 8.11
N PRO A 585 -17.77 7.69 7.66
CA PRO A 585 -17.92 8.90 6.86
C PRO A 585 -18.41 8.58 5.45
N PRO A 586 -18.95 9.58 4.70
CA PRO A 586 -19.20 9.40 3.28
C PRO A 586 -17.89 9.23 2.52
N ASP A 587 -17.93 8.49 1.42
CA ASP A 587 -16.77 8.26 0.55
C ASP A 587 -16.25 9.60 0.00
N GLY A 588 -14.94 9.85 0.12
CA GLY A 588 -14.31 11.12 -0.26
C GLY A 588 -14.38 12.21 0.82
N GLN A 589 -14.63 11.86 2.08
CA GLN A 589 -14.62 12.81 3.19
C GLN A 589 -13.25 13.47 3.34
N PRO A 590 -13.16 14.82 3.32
CA PRO A 590 -11.88 15.50 3.55
C PRO A 590 -11.39 15.35 4.99
N PHE A 591 -10.08 15.11 5.15
CA PHE A 591 -9.40 15.02 6.44
C PHE A 591 -8.08 15.78 6.46
N ALA A 592 -7.55 16.02 7.65
CA ALA A 592 -6.17 16.40 7.90
C ALA A 592 -5.58 15.44 8.94
N PHE A 593 -4.27 15.23 8.92
CA PHE A 593 -3.59 14.45 9.93
C PHE A 593 -3.82 15.06 11.33
N GLY A 594 -4.11 14.20 12.31
CA GLY A 594 -4.54 14.61 13.65
C GLY A 594 -6.04 14.81 13.80
N ASP A 595 -6.82 14.77 12.72
CA ASP A 595 -8.29 14.83 12.80
C ASP A 595 -8.84 13.57 13.45
N THR A 596 -9.95 13.75 14.15
CA THR A 596 -10.78 12.63 14.63
C THR A 596 -11.94 12.44 13.67
N VAL A 597 -12.00 11.31 13.01
CA VAL A 597 -13.02 10.95 12.02
C VAL A 597 -14.08 10.09 12.71
N PRO A 598 -15.33 10.56 12.81
CA PRO A 598 -16.41 9.74 13.31
C PRO A 598 -16.80 8.68 12.28
N PHE A 599 -17.06 7.46 12.73
CA PHE A 599 -17.59 6.42 11.87
C PHE A 599 -18.88 5.83 12.41
N ARG A 600 -19.73 5.36 11.50
CA ARG A 600 -20.94 4.59 11.81
C ARG A 600 -21.11 3.51 10.75
N GLY A 601 -21.15 2.25 11.20
CA GLY A 601 -21.44 1.09 10.38
C GLY A 601 -22.74 0.43 10.80
N GLN A 602 -23.40 -0.21 9.84
CA GLN A 602 -24.49 -1.13 10.07
C GLN A 602 -24.03 -2.53 9.66
N VAL A 603 -24.22 -3.47 10.57
CA VAL A 603 -23.91 -4.87 10.33
C VAL A 603 -25.15 -5.72 10.60
N SER A 604 -25.41 -6.66 9.71
CA SER A 604 -26.48 -7.63 9.88
C SER A 604 -26.06 -8.99 9.34
N ASP A 605 -26.46 -10.02 10.05
CA ASP A 605 -26.23 -11.40 9.67
C ASP A 605 -27.48 -12.22 9.98
N PRO A 606 -28.00 -13.04 9.02
CA PRO A 606 -29.22 -13.80 9.23
C PRO A 606 -29.10 -14.90 10.28
N GLU A 607 -27.90 -15.52 10.40
CA GLU A 607 -27.63 -16.64 11.29
C GLU A 607 -27.22 -16.19 12.68
N ASP A 608 -26.45 -15.12 12.80
CA ASP A 608 -25.97 -14.59 14.08
C ASP A 608 -27.04 -13.75 14.81
N GLY A 609 -28.06 -13.29 14.11
CA GLY A 609 -29.15 -12.50 14.68
C GLY A 609 -28.69 -11.12 15.14
N THR A 610 -28.64 -10.87 16.45
CA THR A 610 -28.14 -9.58 16.96
C THR A 610 -26.61 -9.57 16.94
N VAL A 611 -26.04 -8.73 16.08
CA VAL A 611 -24.59 -8.58 15.93
C VAL A 611 -23.97 -7.94 17.18
N ASP A 612 -22.89 -8.54 17.66
CA ASP A 612 -22.06 -7.97 18.72
C ASP A 612 -21.13 -6.91 18.10
N CYS A 613 -21.46 -5.64 18.31
CA CYS A 613 -20.66 -4.54 17.78
C CYS A 613 -19.20 -4.52 18.26
N SER A 614 -18.85 -5.18 19.36
CA SER A 614 -17.45 -5.28 19.80
C SER A 614 -16.57 -6.13 18.89
N LYS A 615 -17.18 -6.92 18.00
CA LYS A 615 -16.50 -7.73 16.99
C LYS A 615 -16.37 -7.03 15.63
N VAL A 616 -17.02 -5.90 15.43
CA VAL A 616 -16.84 -5.09 14.22
C VAL A 616 -15.54 -4.33 14.38
N LYS A 617 -14.54 -4.62 13.54
CA LYS A 617 -13.27 -3.94 13.56
C LYS A 617 -13.25 -2.88 12.46
N VAL A 618 -12.84 -1.66 12.81
CA VAL A 618 -12.68 -0.55 11.87
C VAL A 618 -11.23 -0.14 11.88
N THR A 619 -10.58 -0.28 10.73
CA THR A 619 -9.15 0.00 10.53
C THR A 619 -8.99 1.27 9.70
N TYR A 620 -8.13 2.17 10.13
CA TYR A 620 -7.62 3.23 9.29
C TYR A 620 -6.35 2.74 8.58
N LEU A 621 -6.36 2.85 7.26
CA LEU A 621 -5.20 2.58 6.43
C LEU A 621 -4.77 3.91 5.80
N LEU A 622 -3.49 4.21 5.87
CA LEU A 622 -2.88 5.29 5.11
C LEU A 622 -2.53 4.77 3.73
N GLY A 623 -3.07 5.40 2.70
CA GLY A 623 -2.75 5.10 1.31
C GLY A 623 -1.77 6.11 0.75
N HIS A 624 -0.82 5.63 -0.04
CA HIS A 624 0.00 6.47 -0.89
C HIS A 624 0.21 5.82 -2.26
N ASP A 625 0.17 6.62 -3.29
CA ASP A 625 0.29 6.19 -4.68
C ASP A 625 -0.67 5.06 -5.05
N SER A 626 -0.28 3.80 -4.89
CA SER A 626 -1.07 2.64 -5.33
C SER A 626 -1.32 1.59 -4.25
N HIS A 627 -0.90 1.81 -3.00
CA HIS A 627 -1.07 0.84 -1.90
C HIS A 627 -1.44 1.51 -0.57
N THR A 628 -1.76 0.70 0.43
CA THR A 628 -2.22 1.18 1.74
C THR A 628 -1.53 0.41 2.86
N HIS A 629 -1.30 1.09 3.99
CA HIS A 629 -0.77 0.52 5.22
C HIS A 629 -1.80 0.64 6.34
N ALA A 630 -2.03 -0.43 7.09
CA ALA A 630 -2.89 -0.40 8.27
C ALA A 630 -2.16 0.31 9.42
N ILE A 631 -2.67 1.45 9.86
CA ILE A 631 -2.01 2.28 10.89
C ILE A 631 -2.64 2.06 12.27
N THR A 632 -3.96 2.13 12.36
CA THR A 632 -4.65 1.99 13.65
C THR A 632 -6.02 1.38 13.45
N SER A 633 -6.54 0.72 14.49
CA SER A 633 -7.88 0.13 14.46
C SER A 633 -8.62 0.34 15.77
N THR A 634 -9.94 0.27 15.69
CA THR A 634 -10.85 0.28 16.83
C THR A 634 -12.01 -0.66 16.58
N ASN A 635 -12.68 -1.12 17.63
CA ASN A 635 -13.85 -1.98 17.50
C ASN A 635 -15.13 -1.20 17.82
N GLY A 636 -16.20 -1.49 17.09
CA GLY A 636 -17.52 -0.89 17.31
C GLY A 636 -18.32 -0.70 16.03
N CYS A 637 -19.66 -0.69 16.13
CA CYS A 637 -20.52 -0.31 15.02
C CYS A 637 -20.50 1.21 14.79
N GLN A 638 -20.08 1.99 15.77
CA GLN A 638 -19.86 3.43 15.68
C GLN A 638 -18.77 3.86 16.65
N GLY A 639 -18.08 4.92 16.32
CA GLY A 639 -16.97 5.41 17.12
C GLY A 639 -16.29 6.61 16.49
N ASN A 640 -15.15 6.95 17.05
CA ASN A 640 -14.21 7.91 16.49
C ASN A 640 -12.87 7.22 16.28
N LEU A 641 -12.25 7.51 15.15
CA LEU A 641 -10.91 7.08 14.85
C LEU A 641 -10.06 8.32 14.61
N THR A 642 -8.97 8.46 15.36
CA THR A 642 -8.02 9.56 15.14
C THR A 642 -7.08 9.15 14.01
N VAL A 643 -6.99 9.97 12.99
CA VAL A 643 -6.00 9.84 11.91
C VAL A 643 -4.66 10.30 12.49
N PRO A 644 -3.66 9.44 12.64
CA PRO A 644 -2.37 9.84 13.21
C PRO A 644 -1.76 11.02 12.45
N ALA A 645 -1.00 11.85 13.15
CA ALA A 645 -0.19 12.87 12.49
C ALA A 645 0.87 12.13 11.66
N ASP A 646 0.86 12.39 10.37
CA ASP A 646 1.84 11.81 9.48
C ASP A 646 3.19 12.51 9.67
N GLY A 647 4.19 11.76 10.09
CA GLY A 647 5.60 12.16 10.09
C GLY A 647 6.41 11.30 9.13
N GLU A 648 5.74 10.47 8.33
CA GLU A 648 6.35 9.32 7.66
C GLU A 648 6.43 9.46 6.14
N HIS A 649 5.67 10.37 5.53
CA HIS A 649 5.64 10.49 4.07
C HIS A 649 6.19 11.83 3.61
N ASP A 650 6.90 11.77 2.49
CA ASP A 650 7.42 12.92 1.76
C ASP A 650 6.24 13.78 1.24
N SER A 651 6.47 15.10 1.17
CA SER A 651 5.51 16.05 0.59
C SER A 651 5.18 15.76 -0.89
N ALA A 652 5.99 14.96 -1.60
CA ALA A 652 5.74 14.54 -2.98
C ALA A 652 4.79 13.33 -3.10
N ALA A 653 4.51 12.60 -2.00
CA ALA A 653 3.66 11.42 -2.04
C ALA A 653 2.18 11.75 -2.24
N ASN A 654 1.48 10.95 -3.06
CA ASN A 654 0.04 11.08 -3.26
C ASN A 654 -0.73 10.39 -2.12
N LEU A 655 -0.89 11.08 -1.00
CA LEU A 655 -1.51 10.51 0.21
C LEU A 655 -3.04 10.52 0.15
N TYR A 656 -3.66 9.48 0.73
CA TYR A 656 -5.10 9.39 0.99
C TYR A 656 -5.37 8.46 2.18
N GLY A 657 -6.53 8.55 2.79
CA GLY A 657 -6.93 7.65 3.88
C GLY A 657 -7.93 6.61 3.39
N VAL A 658 -7.96 5.46 4.04
CA VAL A 658 -9.00 4.44 3.85
C VAL A 658 -9.52 4.00 5.21
N LEU A 659 -10.84 3.98 5.39
CA LEU A 659 -11.49 3.30 6.50
C LEU A 659 -12.05 1.98 6.00
N ASP A 660 -11.65 0.87 6.61
CA ASP A 660 -12.14 -0.48 6.34
C ASP A 660 -12.85 -1.03 7.58
N ALA A 661 -14.14 -1.25 7.47
CA ALA A 661 -14.94 -1.91 8.49
C ALA A 661 -15.14 -3.37 8.12
N GLU A 662 -14.69 -4.28 8.97
CA GLU A 662 -14.81 -5.73 8.79
C GLU A 662 -15.64 -6.38 9.91
N TYR A 663 -16.38 -7.41 9.54
CA TYR A 663 -17.05 -8.30 10.50
C TYR A 663 -16.96 -9.74 9.99
N THR A 664 -16.58 -10.64 10.89
CA THR A 664 -16.58 -12.09 10.66
C THR A 664 -17.70 -12.71 11.47
N ASP A 665 -18.60 -13.42 10.79
CA ASP A 665 -19.71 -14.12 11.42
C ASP A 665 -19.24 -15.36 12.21
N ALA A 666 -20.15 -15.98 12.95
CA ALA A 666 -19.87 -17.18 13.71
C ALA A 666 -19.52 -18.40 12.80
N GLY A 667 -19.92 -18.37 11.54
CA GLY A 667 -19.60 -19.38 10.53
C GLY A 667 -18.26 -19.16 9.82
N GLY A 668 -17.56 -18.03 10.12
CA GLY A 668 -16.22 -17.74 9.60
C GLY A 668 -16.20 -16.98 8.26
N LEU A 669 -17.34 -16.44 7.79
CA LEU A 669 -17.36 -15.56 6.62
C LEU A 669 -17.11 -14.12 7.03
N THR A 670 -16.19 -13.46 6.35
CA THR A 670 -15.84 -12.05 6.58
C THR A 670 -16.36 -11.18 5.45
N THR A 671 -16.92 -10.03 5.81
CA THR A 671 -17.33 -8.99 4.85
C THR A 671 -16.73 -7.66 5.26
N HIS A 672 -16.33 -6.87 4.27
CA HIS A 672 -15.71 -5.57 4.40
C HIS A 672 -16.59 -4.46 3.82
N SER A 673 -16.47 -3.26 4.37
CA SER A 673 -17.02 -2.03 3.80
C SER A 673 -16.00 -0.91 3.90
N VAL A 674 -15.59 -0.39 2.75
CA VAL A 674 -14.47 0.56 2.63
C VAL A 674 -14.98 1.96 2.32
N ARG A 675 -14.31 2.99 2.86
CA ARG A 675 -14.48 4.41 2.51
C ARG A 675 -13.12 5.07 2.30
N THR A 676 -12.98 5.79 1.21
CA THR A 676 -11.80 6.62 0.95
C THR A 676 -11.95 7.97 1.65
N LEU A 677 -10.90 8.43 2.30
CA LEU A 677 -10.77 9.78 2.85
C LEU A 677 -9.79 10.56 1.97
N GLN A 678 -10.10 11.81 1.69
CA GLN A 678 -9.24 12.67 0.86
C GLN A 678 -8.53 13.70 1.72
N PRO A 679 -7.22 13.96 1.53
CA PRO A 679 -6.55 15.01 2.26
C PRO A 679 -7.14 16.37 1.91
N ARG A 680 -7.27 17.26 2.90
CA ARG A 680 -7.69 18.66 2.67
C ARG A 680 -6.64 19.45 1.91
N HIS A 681 -5.37 19.21 2.22
CA HIS A 681 -4.22 19.71 1.47
C HIS A 681 -3.77 18.67 0.45
N ARG A 682 -3.65 19.06 -0.82
CA ARG A 682 -3.28 18.14 -1.89
C ARG A 682 -2.49 18.84 -2.97
N GLN A 683 -1.48 18.19 -3.48
CA GLN A 683 -0.71 18.69 -4.62
C GLN A 683 -1.50 18.55 -5.92
N GLY A 684 -1.30 19.49 -6.82
CA GLY A 684 -2.03 19.59 -8.08
C GLY A 684 -1.79 18.39 -8.99
N GLU A 685 -0.55 17.88 -9.04
CA GLU A 685 -0.14 16.76 -9.89
C GLU A 685 -0.72 15.41 -9.45
N HIS A 686 -1.30 15.31 -8.27
CA HIS A 686 -1.98 14.10 -7.80
C HIS A 686 -3.43 13.99 -8.29
N PHE A 687 -3.70 14.48 -9.48
CA PHE A 687 -5.03 14.39 -10.10
C PHE A 687 -5.37 12.96 -10.55
N GLY A 688 -6.66 12.64 -10.57
CA GLY A 688 -7.16 11.37 -11.11
C GLY A 688 -7.40 11.39 -12.61
N ALA A 689 -7.73 12.58 -13.17
CA ALA A 689 -7.90 12.79 -14.61
C ALA A 689 -7.60 14.25 -14.98
N GLN A 690 -7.24 14.47 -16.25
CA GLN A 690 -6.86 15.78 -16.76
C GLN A 690 -7.23 15.97 -18.22
N SER A 691 -7.15 17.21 -18.69
CA SER A 691 -7.20 17.57 -20.11
C SER A 691 -6.35 18.83 -20.35
N GLY A 692 -5.42 18.73 -21.29
CA GLY A 692 -4.67 19.86 -21.84
C GLY A 692 -3.42 20.28 -21.07
N ILE A 693 -3.14 19.67 -19.91
CA ILE A 693 -2.03 20.06 -19.04
C ILE A 693 -0.83 19.11 -19.18
N GLU A 694 0.35 19.56 -18.73
CA GLU A 694 1.52 18.72 -18.49
C GLU A 694 2.07 18.99 -17.08
N ILE A 695 2.87 18.03 -16.54
CA ILE A 695 3.57 18.22 -15.28
C ILE A 695 4.88 18.97 -15.53
N ALA A 696 5.10 20.05 -14.80
CA ALA A 696 6.32 20.83 -14.84
C ALA A 696 7.16 20.62 -13.57
N ASN A 697 8.49 20.63 -13.71
CA ASN A 697 9.41 20.51 -12.58
C ASN A 697 9.83 21.90 -12.12
N HIS A 698 9.62 22.21 -10.85
CA HIS A 698 9.96 23.50 -10.23
C HIS A 698 10.54 23.28 -8.83
N ALA A 699 11.79 23.66 -8.64
CA ALA A 699 12.49 23.44 -7.36
C ALA A 699 11.86 24.16 -6.15
N ALA A 700 11.05 25.20 -6.39
CA ALA A 700 10.34 25.92 -5.33
C ALA A 700 8.90 25.42 -5.11
N ALA A 701 8.45 24.40 -5.86
CA ALA A 701 7.16 23.76 -5.66
C ALA A 701 7.20 22.76 -4.51
N GLU A 702 6.06 22.50 -3.89
CA GLU A 702 5.91 21.39 -2.97
C GLU A 702 6.10 20.06 -3.75
N GLY A 703 6.89 19.11 -3.26
CA GLY A 703 7.21 17.89 -4.00
C GLY A 703 8.00 18.12 -5.30
N GLY A 704 8.41 19.37 -5.61
CA GLY A 704 9.26 19.69 -6.76
C GLY A 704 8.53 19.72 -8.11
N ARG A 705 7.19 19.59 -8.16
CA ARG A 705 6.39 19.51 -9.40
C ARG A 705 5.15 20.38 -9.32
N THR A 706 4.62 20.75 -10.50
CA THR A 706 3.37 21.51 -10.63
C THR A 706 2.55 20.99 -11.80
N VAL A 707 1.27 21.31 -11.81
CA VAL A 707 0.42 21.23 -13.01
C VAL A 707 0.66 22.49 -13.81
N GLY A 708 1.31 22.36 -14.96
CA GLY A 708 1.72 23.45 -15.82
C GLY A 708 1.24 23.31 -17.28
N TYR A 709 1.79 24.14 -18.16
CA TYR A 709 1.44 24.22 -19.60
C TYR A 709 -0.05 24.45 -19.87
N THR A 710 -0.72 25.16 -18.96
CA THR A 710 -2.18 25.31 -18.93
C THR A 710 -2.70 26.35 -19.93
N ASP A 711 -3.78 26.02 -20.66
CA ASP A 711 -4.52 26.89 -21.58
C ASP A 711 -6.00 27.10 -21.15
N ASP A 712 -6.71 28.03 -21.84
CA ASP A 712 -8.11 28.29 -21.51
C ASP A 712 -9.02 27.07 -21.77
N GLY A 713 -9.61 26.56 -20.72
CA GLY A 713 -10.50 25.39 -20.74
C GLY A 713 -9.87 24.11 -20.25
N ASP A 714 -8.57 24.07 -20.03
CA ASP A 714 -7.89 22.92 -19.43
C ASP A 714 -8.36 22.67 -18.01
N TRP A 715 -8.18 21.44 -17.55
CA TRP A 715 -8.65 21.06 -16.21
C TRP A 715 -7.92 19.85 -15.64
N ILE A 716 -7.93 19.75 -14.32
CA ILE A 716 -7.59 18.57 -13.54
C ILE A 716 -8.77 18.18 -12.65
N SER A 717 -8.89 16.88 -12.28
CA SER A 717 -9.95 16.44 -11.39
C SER A 717 -9.50 15.44 -10.33
N PHE A 718 -10.25 15.39 -9.23
CA PHE A 718 -9.99 14.55 -8.06
C PHE A 718 -11.28 13.85 -7.63
N LYS A 719 -11.20 12.52 -7.40
CA LYS A 719 -12.35 11.66 -7.10
C LYS A 719 -11.95 10.52 -6.16
N PRO A 720 -12.81 10.13 -5.19
CA PRO A 720 -14.04 10.82 -4.76
C PRO A 720 -13.76 12.05 -3.90
N TYR A 721 -14.68 13.03 -3.82
CA TYR A 721 -14.60 14.16 -2.89
C TYR A 721 -15.97 14.52 -2.33
N VAL A 722 -16.05 14.84 -1.02
CA VAL A 722 -17.20 15.49 -0.40
C VAL A 722 -16.89 16.96 -0.26
N LEU A 723 -17.61 17.80 -1.00
CA LEU A 723 -17.42 19.25 -1.01
C LEU A 723 -18.44 19.98 -0.10
N ALA A 724 -19.41 19.26 0.45
CA ALA A 724 -20.37 19.81 1.39
C ALA A 724 -19.65 20.34 2.64
N GLY A 725 -19.93 21.61 2.99
CA GLY A 725 -19.27 22.27 4.12
C GLY A 725 -17.93 22.94 3.79
N ALA A 726 -17.37 22.73 2.60
CA ALA A 726 -16.22 23.51 2.14
C ALA A 726 -16.67 24.96 1.84
N THR A 727 -16.00 25.95 2.43
CA THR A 727 -16.31 27.38 2.28
C THR A 727 -15.27 28.13 1.45
N LYS A 728 -14.08 27.59 1.31
CA LYS A 728 -13.01 28.14 0.49
C LYS A 728 -12.12 27.03 -0.06
N LEU A 729 -11.46 27.31 -1.19
CA LEU A 729 -10.30 26.59 -1.70
C LEU A 729 -9.17 27.60 -1.86
N THR A 730 -8.05 27.38 -1.20
CA THR A 730 -6.82 28.15 -1.38
C THR A 730 -5.88 27.34 -2.23
N ALA A 731 -5.40 27.88 -3.35
CA ALA A 731 -4.44 27.25 -4.23
C ALA A 731 -3.12 28.00 -4.22
N ARG A 732 -2.01 27.29 -4.14
CA ARG A 732 -0.67 27.80 -4.33
C ARG A 732 -0.35 27.75 -5.81
N VAL A 733 -0.07 28.91 -6.41
CA VAL A 733 0.03 29.07 -7.86
C VAL A 733 1.24 29.91 -8.25
N SER A 734 1.76 29.73 -9.47
CA SER A 734 2.77 30.60 -10.07
C SER A 734 2.38 30.97 -11.51
N SER A 735 2.87 32.10 -12.00
CA SER A 735 2.67 32.51 -13.39
C SER A 735 3.83 33.37 -13.92
N GLY A 736 4.61 32.78 -14.82
CA GLY A 736 5.46 33.51 -15.77
C GLY A 736 4.73 33.85 -17.08
N GLY A 737 3.47 33.41 -17.22
CA GLY A 737 2.61 33.58 -18.39
C GLY A 737 1.61 34.73 -18.26
N ALA A 738 0.36 34.50 -18.66
CA ALA A 738 -0.69 35.49 -18.72
C ALA A 738 -1.49 35.68 -17.42
N GLY A 739 -1.34 34.77 -16.44
CA GLY A 739 -2.28 34.68 -15.31
C GLY A 739 -3.67 34.25 -15.78
N GLY A 740 -4.68 34.50 -14.96
CA GLY A 740 -6.05 34.13 -15.32
C GLY A 740 -6.97 33.93 -14.15
N THR A 741 -7.83 32.92 -14.23
CA THR A 741 -8.73 32.50 -13.14
C THR A 741 -8.77 30.99 -13.00
N LEU A 742 -8.72 30.50 -11.77
CA LEU A 742 -8.93 29.11 -11.40
C LEU A 742 -10.39 28.94 -10.98
N GLN A 743 -11.16 28.14 -11.71
CA GLN A 743 -12.55 27.83 -11.38
C GLN A 743 -12.62 26.50 -10.63
N VAL A 744 -13.32 26.51 -9.51
CA VAL A 744 -13.63 25.29 -8.72
C VAL A 744 -15.02 24.81 -9.09
N ARG A 745 -15.13 23.58 -9.60
CA ARG A 745 -16.40 23.02 -10.09
C ARG A 745 -16.66 21.63 -9.50
N ALA A 746 -17.91 21.21 -9.50
CA ALA A 746 -18.33 19.89 -9.05
C ALA A 746 -18.93 19.07 -10.20
N GLY A 747 -18.60 17.77 -10.26
CA GLY A 747 -19.20 16.77 -11.13
C GLY A 747 -18.62 16.69 -12.54
N SER A 748 -18.19 17.82 -13.13
CA SER A 748 -17.51 17.85 -14.42
C SER A 748 -16.80 19.21 -14.64
N ALA A 749 -15.91 19.31 -15.63
CA ALA A 749 -15.24 20.57 -16.01
C ALA A 749 -16.23 21.67 -16.44
N THR A 750 -17.45 21.32 -16.85
CA THR A 750 -18.56 22.23 -17.15
C THR A 750 -19.68 22.18 -16.11
N GLY A 751 -19.49 21.43 -15.03
CA GLY A 751 -20.46 21.22 -13.97
C GLY A 751 -20.67 22.47 -13.11
N THR A 752 -21.32 22.29 -11.93
CA THR A 752 -21.66 23.39 -11.03
C THR A 752 -20.42 24.19 -10.63
N LEU A 753 -20.41 25.48 -10.96
CA LEU A 753 -19.38 26.41 -10.51
C LEU A 753 -19.60 26.73 -9.03
N LEU A 754 -18.61 26.38 -8.20
CA LEU A 754 -18.65 26.60 -6.74
C LEU A 754 -17.94 27.91 -6.36
N GLY A 755 -16.89 28.29 -7.06
CA GLY A 755 -16.10 29.49 -6.80
C GLY A 755 -15.04 29.74 -7.87
N THR A 756 -14.43 30.93 -7.80
CA THR A 756 -13.36 31.35 -8.73
C THR A 756 -12.30 32.13 -7.95
N ALA A 757 -11.03 31.80 -8.18
CA ALA A 757 -9.88 32.58 -7.71
C ALA A 757 -9.22 33.32 -8.89
N THR A 758 -8.84 34.57 -8.71
CA THR A 758 -8.03 35.28 -9.70
C THR A 758 -6.56 34.97 -9.47
N VAL A 759 -5.87 34.51 -10.51
CA VAL A 759 -4.45 34.19 -10.49
C VAL A 759 -3.67 35.33 -11.15
N PRO A 760 -2.85 36.08 -10.38
CA PRO A 760 -2.02 37.15 -10.92
C PRO A 760 -0.81 36.59 -11.67
N VAL A 761 -0.19 37.41 -12.52
CA VAL A 761 1.17 37.15 -13.01
C VAL A 761 2.13 37.36 -11.85
N THR A 762 2.86 36.29 -11.46
CA THR A 762 3.78 36.34 -10.30
C THR A 762 5.20 36.75 -10.65
N GLY A 763 5.50 36.83 -11.95
CA GLY A 763 6.81 37.24 -12.46
C GLY A 763 7.77 36.11 -12.76
N GLY A 764 7.39 34.86 -12.54
CA GLY A 764 8.17 33.68 -12.87
C GLY A 764 7.45 32.38 -12.46
N TRP A 765 7.87 31.29 -13.04
CA TRP A 765 7.29 29.96 -12.76
C TRP A 765 7.68 29.40 -11.40
N ASP A 766 8.83 29.81 -10.84
CA ASP A 766 9.27 29.47 -9.47
C ASP A 766 8.88 30.53 -8.42
N THR A 767 7.99 31.48 -8.78
CA THR A 767 7.51 32.52 -7.85
C THR A 767 6.05 32.23 -7.50
N PHE A 768 5.83 31.61 -6.36
CA PHE A 768 4.52 31.15 -5.91
C PHE A 768 3.80 32.20 -5.05
N THR A 769 2.47 32.18 -5.12
CA THR A 769 1.56 32.92 -4.26
C THR A 769 0.28 32.14 -4.02
N ASP A 770 -0.40 32.42 -2.91
CA ASP A 770 -1.68 31.81 -2.59
C ASP A 770 -2.84 32.65 -3.16
N VAL A 771 -3.79 31.95 -3.81
CA VAL A 771 -5.03 32.54 -4.28
C VAL A 771 -6.22 31.79 -3.70
N THR A 772 -7.31 32.48 -3.39
CA THR A 772 -8.46 31.87 -2.72
C THR A 772 -9.75 32.03 -3.53
N ALA A 773 -10.45 30.94 -3.75
CA ALA A 773 -11.83 30.88 -4.22
C ALA A 773 -12.77 30.68 -3.03
N ASN A 774 -13.69 31.63 -2.79
CA ASN A 774 -14.79 31.39 -1.85
C ASN A 774 -15.80 30.45 -2.50
N LEU A 775 -16.18 29.38 -1.80
CA LEU A 775 -17.05 28.32 -2.30
C LEU A 775 -18.48 28.47 -1.81
N SER A 776 -19.45 28.18 -2.68
CA SER A 776 -20.88 28.13 -2.37
C SER A 776 -21.62 27.17 -3.30
N GLY A 777 -22.76 26.64 -2.86
CA GLY A 777 -23.58 25.74 -3.69
C GLY A 777 -22.98 24.35 -3.91
N ALA A 778 -22.06 23.88 -3.05
CA ALA A 778 -21.51 22.54 -3.10
C ALA A 778 -22.62 21.49 -2.97
N PRO A 779 -22.61 20.42 -3.80
CA PRO A 779 -23.59 19.35 -3.71
C PRO A 779 -23.45 18.58 -2.37
N ALA A 780 -24.56 18.06 -1.87
CA ALA A 780 -24.53 17.11 -0.79
C ALA A 780 -23.98 15.75 -1.29
N GLY A 781 -23.17 15.08 -0.46
CA GLY A 781 -22.61 13.77 -0.77
C GLY A 781 -21.36 13.79 -1.64
N THR A 782 -20.95 12.58 -2.04
CA THR A 782 -19.72 12.37 -2.83
C THR A 782 -19.85 12.88 -4.25
N THR A 783 -18.81 13.57 -4.74
CA THR A 783 -18.74 14.14 -6.09
C THR A 783 -17.30 14.04 -6.62
N GLU A 784 -17.06 14.58 -7.78
CA GLU A 784 -15.74 14.81 -8.36
C GLU A 784 -15.43 16.30 -8.33
N LEU A 785 -14.26 16.68 -7.79
CA LEU A 785 -13.76 18.06 -7.76
C LEU A 785 -13.01 18.35 -9.06
N PHE A 786 -13.36 19.44 -9.73
CA PHE A 786 -12.65 19.94 -10.92
C PHE A 786 -12.01 21.29 -10.62
N LEU A 787 -10.75 21.43 -11.00
CA LEU A 787 -10.04 22.70 -11.10
C LEU A 787 -9.87 23.02 -12.59
N VAL A 788 -10.51 24.10 -13.05
CA VAL A 788 -10.57 24.48 -14.48
C VAL A 788 -9.83 25.79 -14.68
N PHE A 789 -8.89 25.78 -15.61
CA PHE A 789 -8.04 26.92 -15.96
C PHE A 789 -8.77 27.83 -16.95
N ARG A 790 -8.77 29.13 -16.71
CA ARG A 790 -9.39 30.14 -17.57
C ARG A 790 -8.49 31.33 -17.75
N GLY A 791 -8.35 31.80 -18.99
CA GLY A 791 -7.54 32.94 -19.32
C GLY A 791 -7.71 33.42 -20.78
N PRO A 792 -6.86 34.30 -21.27
CA PRO A 792 -6.87 34.73 -22.66
C PRO A 792 -6.54 33.56 -23.59
N THR A 793 -7.41 33.30 -24.57
CA THR A 793 -7.23 32.21 -25.53
C THR A 793 -5.98 32.40 -26.38
N GLY A 794 -5.23 31.29 -26.61
CA GLY A 794 -4.07 31.26 -27.50
C GLY A 794 -2.83 31.99 -27.00
N GLN A 795 -2.74 32.24 -25.69
CA GLN A 795 -1.53 32.82 -25.09
C GLN A 795 -0.55 31.71 -24.60
N GLY A 796 -0.99 30.47 -24.50
CA GLY A 796 -0.23 29.33 -23.95
C GLY A 796 0.26 29.59 -22.53
N SER A 797 0.27 28.57 -21.68
CA SER A 797 0.81 28.63 -20.31
C SER A 797 0.27 29.81 -19.50
N LEU A 798 -0.96 29.67 -19.01
CA LEU A 798 -1.61 30.72 -18.21
C LEU A 798 -0.94 30.87 -16.84
N PHE A 799 -0.96 29.81 -16.06
CA PHE A 799 -0.40 29.70 -14.72
C PHE A 799 -0.28 28.25 -14.30
N ASP A 800 0.61 27.98 -13.36
CA ASP A 800 0.77 26.67 -12.76
C ASP A 800 0.01 26.58 -11.43
N VAL A 801 -0.45 25.36 -11.10
CA VAL A 801 -1.00 25.01 -9.79
C VAL A 801 -0.08 24.00 -9.14
N ASP A 802 0.48 24.35 -7.99
CA ASP A 802 1.33 23.53 -7.14
C ASP A 802 0.47 22.67 -6.21
N ALA A 803 -0.26 23.28 -5.30
CA ALA A 803 -1.10 22.60 -4.34
C ALA A 803 -2.41 23.36 -4.08
N PHE A 804 -3.37 22.70 -3.44
CA PHE A 804 -4.56 23.37 -2.94
C PHE A 804 -4.96 22.83 -1.57
N THR A 805 -5.67 23.70 -0.81
CA THR A 805 -6.24 23.34 0.49
C THR A 805 -7.72 23.67 0.53
N LEU A 806 -8.55 22.69 0.89
CA LEU A 806 -9.98 22.88 1.15
C LEU A 806 -10.19 23.36 2.58
N GLY A 807 -10.63 24.61 2.74
CA GLY A 807 -11.05 25.16 4.01
C GLY A 807 -12.54 24.86 4.28
N SER A 808 -12.84 24.24 5.43
CA SER A 808 -14.21 24.09 5.92
C SER A 808 -14.59 25.25 6.82
N GLY A 809 -15.83 25.77 6.66
CA GLY A 809 -16.50 26.41 7.80
C GLY A 809 -16.81 25.31 8.83
N SER A 810 -16.65 25.61 10.10
CA SER A 810 -16.78 24.71 11.28
C SER A 810 -17.15 23.25 10.97
N ALA A 811 -16.36 22.31 11.43
CA ALA A 811 -16.61 20.87 11.24
C ALA A 811 -18.09 20.53 11.47
N THR A 812 -18.75 19.91 10.47
CA THR A 812 -20.04 19.25 10.70
C THR A 812 -19.76 18.01 11.52
N THR A 813 -19.95 18.11 12.81
CA THR A 813 -19.85 16.98 13.72
C THR A 813 -21.07 16.08 13.51
N THR A 814 -20.83 14.78 13.24
CA THR A 814 -21.92 13.80 13.15
C THR A 814 -22.56 13.63 14.51
N PRO A 815 -23.89 13.71 14.63
CA PRO A 815 -24.57 13.44 15.90
C PRO A 815 -24.38 11.99 16.35
N TRP A 816 -24.11 11.78 17.62
CA TRP A 816 -24.12 10.47 18.26
C TRP A 816 -25.55 10.10 18.61
N GLU A 817 -26.01 8.90 18.27
CA GLU A 817 -27.28 8.34 18.72
C GLU A 817 -27.19 8.04 20.23
N ALA A 818 -28.09 8.63 21.03
CA ALA A 818 -27.98 8.53 22.48
C ALA A 818 -28.30 7.12 23.01
N GLU A 819 -29.08 6.34 22.29
CA GLU A 819 -29.39 4.95 22.64
C GLU A 819 -28.24 3.99 22.38
N SER A 820 -27.13 4.42 21.74
CA SER A 820 -25.93 3.61 21.47
C SER A 820 -24.91 3.63 22.63
N TYR A 821 -25.37 3.71 23.86
CA TYR A 821 -24.49 3.67 25.02
C TYR A 821 -23.79 2.33 25.23
N SER A 822 -22.60 2.35 25.81
CA SER A 822 -21.79 1.15 26.16
C SER A 822 -22.11 0.64 27.59
N SER A 823 -22.64 1.49 28.45
CA SER A 823 -23.05 1.18 29.82
C SER A 823 -24.12 2.14 30.27
N ALA A 824 -25.07 1.70 31.09
CA ALA A 824 -26.14 2.57 31.59
C ALA A 824 -26.75 2.01 32.89
N ALA A 825 -27.51 2.87 33.58
CA ALA A 825 -28.42 2.45 34.64
C ALA A 825 -29.67 3.33 34.61
N GLY A 826 -30.86 2.69 34.69
CA GLY A 826 -32.16 3.28 34.74
C GLY A 826 -32.81 3.57 33.39
N VAL A 827 -32.04 3.79 32.35
CA VAL A 827 -32.49 4.18 31.00
C VAL A 827 -32.74 2.97 30.09
N GLN A 828 -33.58 3.15 29.05
CA GLN A 828 -33.83 2.15 27.99
C GLN A 828 -33.98 2.85 26.64
N SER A 829 -33.83 2.11 25.53
CA SER A 829 -34.19 2.61 24.21
C SER A 829 -35.70 2.70 24.06
N ALA A 830 -36.21 3.85 23.58
CA ALA A 830 -37.59 4.10 23.27
C ALA A 830 -37.81 4.33 21.78
N ALA A 831 -38.88 3.77 21.20
CA ALA A 831 -39.20 3.92 19.79
C ALA A 831 -40.00 5.19 19.52
N HIS A 832 -39.50 6.08 18.64
CA HIS A 832 -40.14 7.33 18.26
C HIS A 832 -39.99 7.57 16.74
N GLY A 833 -41.14 7.75 16.06
CA GLY A 833 -41.16 7.83 14.59
C GLY A 833 -40.47 9.07 14.01
N SER A 834 -40.23 10.12 14.81
CA SER A 834 -39.51 11.33 14.41
C SER A 834 -38.08 11.42 14.96
N ALA A 835 -37.58 10.38 15.65
CA ALA A 835 -36.22 10.29 16.13
C ALA A 835 -35.26 9.91 15.01
N SER A 836 -33.99 10.30 15.14
CA SER A 836 -32.92 9.79 14.30
C SER A 836 -32.79 8.27 14.51
N GLY A 837 -32.70 7.50 13.45
CA GLY A 837 -32.68 6.04 13.57
C GLY A 837 -33.97 5.40 14.09
N GLY A 838 -35.01 6.19 14.46
CA GLY A 838 -36.31 5.74 14.99
C GLY A 838 -36.29 5.37 16.48
N LEU A 839 -35.17 5.61 17.18
CA LEU A 839 -34.99 5.31 18.61
C LEU A 839 -34.46 6.52 19.37
N THR A 840 -34.66 6.52 20.68
CA THR A 840 -34.11 7.50 21.64
C THR A 840 -33.56 6.77 22.86
N LEU A 841 -32.70 7.42 23.61
CA LEU A 841 -32.42 7.10 25.00
C LEU A 841 -33.58 7.67 25.82
N GLY A 842 -34.44 6.79 26.31
CA GLY A 842 -35.68 7.16 27.02
C GLY A 842 -35.82 6.48 28.39
N TYR A 843 -37.02 6.56 28.96
CA TYR A 843 -37.34 6.08 30.31
C TYR A 843 -36.48 6.72 31.41
N ILE A 844 -36.00 7.94 31.16
CA ILE A 844 -35.05 8.65 32.01
C ILE A 844 -35.72 9.18 33.26
N ASP A 845 -35.29 8.73 34.44
CA ASP A 845 -35.66 9.24 35.74
C ASP A 845 -34.49 9.97 36.44
N ASN A 846 -34.78 10.65 37.54
CA ASN A 846 -33.77 11.39 38.28
C ASN A 846 -32.71 10.48 38.88
N GLY A 847 -31.43 10.70 38.50
CA GLY A 847 -30.26 9.91 38.94
C GLY A 847 -29.80 8.88 37.96
N ASP A 848 -30.54 8.67 36.86
CA ASP A 848 -30.12 7.77 35.78
C ASP A 848 -28.91 8.29 35.01
N TRP A 849 -28.26 7.40 34.28
CA TRP A 849 -27.07 7.74 33.46
C TRP A 849 -26.84 6.80 32.31
N ALA A 850 -26.12 7.27 31.28
CA ALA A 850 -25.58 6.48 30.15
C ALA A 850 -24.11 6.84 29.88
N GLY A 851 -23.30 5.85 29.65
CA GLY A 851 -21.84 5.98 29.37
C GLY A 851 -21.49 5.54 27.98
N TYR A 852 -20.60 6.28 27.33
CA TYR A 852 -20.13 6.08 25.92
C TYR A 852 -18.64 5.91 25.91
N ALA A 853 -18.17 4.66 25.94
CA ALA A 853 -16.75 4.30 26.06
C ALA A 853 -15.91 4.83 24.91
N SER A 854 -16.48 4.91 23.72
CA SER A 854 -15.80 5.36 22.48
C SER A 854 -15.96 6.86 22.20
N VAL A 855 -16.64 7.64 23.07
CA VAL A 855 -16.80 9.09 22.87
C VAL A 855 -15.77 9.83 23.72
N SER A 856 -14.73 10.38 23.05
CA SER A 856 -13.73 11.24 23.71
C SER A 856 -14.23 12.68 23.81
N THR A 857 -14.01 13.30 24.95
CA THR A 857 -14.29 14.73 25.17
C THR A 857 -13.06 15.60 24.98
N ALA A 858 -11.91 15.02 24.52
CA ALA A 858 -10.68 15.75 24.31
C ALA A 858 -10.85 16.87 23.26
N GLY A 859 -10.49 18.09 23.62
CA GLY A 859 -10.59 19.26 22.75
C GLY A 859 -12.01 19.79 22.50
N ALA A 860 -13.07 19.16 23.03
CA ALA A 860 -14.44 19.63 22.88
C ALA A 860 -14.68 20.92 23.69
N THR A 861 -15.28 21.90 23.05
CA THR A 861 -15.63 23.21 23.65
C THR A 861 -17.15 23.40 23.91
N SER A 862 -17.97 22.63 23.22
CA SER A 862 -19.45 22.65 23.45
C SER A 862 -20.07 21.31 23.05
N VAL A 863 -21.27 21.08 23.53
CA VAL A 863 -22.09 19.93 23.15
C VAL A 863 -23.53 20.40 22.89
N SER A 864 -24.13 19.90 21.82
CA SER A 864 -25.55 20.07 21.49
C SER A 864 -26.25 18.72 21.59
N ALA A 865 -27.41 18.65 22.16
CA ALA A 865 -28.25 17.45 22.25
C ALA A 865 -29.64 17.72 21.69
N ARG A 866 -30.18 16.79 20.89
CA ARG A 866 -31.54 16.79 20.40
C ARG A 866 -32.37 15.98 21.37
N VAL A 867 -33.37 16.64 21.98
CA VAL A 867 -34.11 16.11 23.12
C VAL A 867 -35.61 16.32 22.96
N SER A 868 -36.42 15.48 23.62
CA SER A 868 -37.88 15.65 23.72
C SER A 868 -38.38 15.40 25.14
N SER A 869 -39.48 15.97 25.52
CA SER A 869 -40.13 15.73 26.83
C SER A 869 -41.65 15.97 26.81
N ALA A 870 -42.39 14.91 27.10
CA ALA A 870 -43.76 14.99 27.56
C ALA A 870 -43.86 14.80 29.10
N GLY A 871 -42.69 14.63 29.76
CA GLY A 871 -42.55 14.45 31.21
C GLY A 871 -42.27 15.75 31.95
N ALA A 872 -41.41 15.70 32.97
CA ALA A 872 -41.10 16.82 33.84
C ALA A 872 -40.02 17.79 33.29
N GLY A 873 -39.34 17.44 32.18
CA GLY A 873 -38.08 18.08 31.79
C GLY A 873 -37.00 17.82 32.85
N GLY A 874 -35.93 18.59 32.81
CA GLY A 874 -34.84 18.39 33.77
C GLY A 874 -33.52 18.97 33.34
N THR A 875 -32.45 18.42 33.86
CA THR A 875 -31.09 18.82 33.52
C THR A 875 -30.31 17.63 32.97
N LEU A 876 -29.76 17.79 31.76
CA LEU A 876 -28.80 16.91 31.15
C LEU A 876 -27.37 17.39 31.52
N GLN A 877 -26.58 16.51 32.11
CA GLN A 877 -25.21 16.80 32.52
C GLN A 877 -24.25 15.93 31.72
N PHE A 878 -23.10 16.50 31.30
CA PHE A 878 -22.02 15.84 30.57
C PHE A 878 -20.82 15.72 31.49
N ARG A 879 -20.32 14.47 31.70
CA ARG A 879 -19.23 14.16 32.62
C ARG A 879 -18.14 13.35 31.93
N SER A 880 -16.88 13.38 32.43
CA SER A 880 -15.75 12.63 31.88
C SER A 880 -15.38 11.48 32.80
N GLY A 881 -15.03 10.31 32.19
CA GLY A 881 -14.46 9.16 32.87
C GLY A 881 -15.45 8.27 33.65
N SER A 882 -16.49 8.82 34.30
CA SER A 882 -17.54 8.07 34.97
C SER A 882 -18.74 8.91 35.21
N GLN A 883 -19.90 8.30 35.63
CA GLN A 883 -21.12 9.00 36.01
C GLN A 883 -20.96 9.97 37.22
N THR A 884 -19.93 9.78 38.03
CA THR A 884 -19.55 10.70 39.13
C THR A 884 -18.29 11.48 38.84
N GLY A 885 -17.73 11.36 37.61
CA GLY A 885 -16.52 12.06 37.17
C GLY A 885 -16.70 13.58 37.06
N PRO A 886 -15.62 14.30 36.66
CA PRO A 886 -15.69 15.75 36.51
C PRO A 886 -16.85 16.18 35.61
N LEU A 887 -17.62 17.18 36.08
CA LEU A 887 -18.70 17.81 35.32
C LEU A 887 -18.08 18.72 34.27
N LEU A 888 -18.30 18.42 33.00
CA LEU A 888 -17.82 19.20 31.86
C LEU A 888 -18.81 20.32 31.50
N GLY A 889 -20.09 20.03 31.55
CA GLY A 889 -21.15 20.99 31.23
C GLY A 889 -22.51 20.46 31.63
N SER A 890 -23.52 21.36 31.68
CA SER A 890 -24.89 20.98 31.93
C SER A 890 -25.86 21.89 31.18
N VAL A 891 -27.02 21.36 30.81
CA VAL A 891 -28.06 22.11 30.10
C VAL A 891 -29.44 21.71 30.59
N THR A 892 -30.36 22.70 30.71
CA THR A 892 -31.76 22.45 31.03
C THR A 892 -32.50 21.96 29.79
N VAL A 893 -33.21 20.83 29.93
CA VAL A 893 -34.09 20.27 28.92
C VAL A 893 -35.51 20.74 29.18
N PRO A 894 -36.12 21.52 28.27
CA PRO A 894 -37.49 22.00 28.45
C PRO A 894 -38.53 20.91 28.19
N VAL A 895 -39.74 21.07 28.75
CA VAL A 895 -40.88 20.25 28.34
C VAL A 895 -41.32 20.66 26.93
N THR A 896 -41.29 19.73 25.97
CA THR A 896 -41.65 19.96 24.56
C THR A 896 -43.15 19.65 24.28
N GLY A 897 -43.83 19.05 25.24
CA GLY A 897 -45.25 18.72 25.14
C GLY A 897 -45.57 17.37 24.49
N SER A 898 -44.60 16.70 23.90
CA SER A 898 -44.70 15.36 23.29
C SER A 898 -43.35 14.68 23.24
N TRP A 899 -43.34 13.35 23.33
CA TRP A 899 -42.13 12.54 23.14
C TRP A 899 -41.62 12.54 21.69
N ASP A 900 -42.48 12.87 20.72
CA ASP A 900 -42.14 13.01 19.30
C ASP A 900 -41.86 14.46 18.86
N THR A 901 -41.85 15.42 19.78
CA THR A 901 -41.52 16.82 19.50
C THR A 901 -40.14 17.14 20.04
N PHE A 902 -39.15 17.20 19.11
CA PHE A 902 -37.76 17.41 19.48
C PHE A 902 -37.33 18.87 19.40
N THR A 903 -36.41 19.25 20.30
CA THR A 903 -35.69 20.53 20.29
C THR A 903 -34.21 20.27 20.51
N THR A 904 -33.33 21.22 20.13
CA THR A 904 -31.90 21.13 20.37
C THR A 904 -31.52 22.03 21.53
N VAL A 905 -30.83 21.46 22.53
CA VAL A 905 -30.23 22.18 23.65
C VAL A 905 -28.72 22.15 23.55
N THR A 906 -28.02 23.25 23.90
CA THR A 906 -26.58 23.40 23.76
C THR A 906 -25.95 23.96 25.03
N THR A 907 -24.77 23.45 25.40
CA THR A 907 -23.98 24.02 26.51
C THR A 907 -22.49 24.04 26.16
N THR A 908 -21.74 24.96 26.75
CA THR A 908 -20.27 24.97 26.67
C THR A 908 -19.70 23.92 27.60
N LEU A 909 -18.56 23.31 27.19
CA LEU A 909 -17.83 22.36 28.01
C LEU A 909 -16.62 23.07 28.65
N ASN A 910 -16.48 22.94 29.97
CA ASN A 910 -15.39 23.50 30.76
C ASN A 910 -14.41 22.37 31.17
N GLY A 911 -13.22 22.36 30.54
CA GLY A 911 -12.17 21.37 30.79
C GLY A 911 -12.36 20.13 29.94
N ALA A 912 -11.45 19.95 28.94
CA ALA A 912 -11.39 18.73 28.15
C ALA A 912 -10.92 17.56 29.02
N GLY A 913 -11.80 16.60 29.29
CA GLY A 913 -11.43 15.33 29.90
C GLY A 913 -10.80 14.41 28.86
N THR A 914 -9.85 13.57 29.26
CA THR A 914 -9.27 12.52 28.40
C THR A 914 -9.99 11.17 28.51
N GLY A 915 -11.10 11.12 29.26
CA GLY A 915 -11.89 9.91 29.51
C GLY A 915 -13.17 9.82 28.65
N PRO A 916 -13.85 8.65 28.69
CA PRO A 916 -15.13 8.45 28.03
C PRO A 916 -16.22 9.42 28.53
N LEU A 917 -17.18 9.72 27.66
CA LEU A 917 -18.31 10.61 27.99
C LEU A 917 -19.38 9.86 28.80
N PHE A 918 -19.95 10.54 29.83
CA PHE A 918 -21.12 10.09 30.55
C PHE A 918 -22.20 11.19 30.54
N LEU A 919 -23.41 10.79 30.21
CA LEU A 919 -24.61 11.59 30.36
C LEU A 919 -25.26 11.21 31.69
N THR A 920 -25.58 12.20 32.52
CA THR A 920 -26.30 11.99 33.79
C THR A 920 -27.52 12.92 33.86
N PHE A 921 -28.59 12.41 34.41
CA PHE A 921 -29.89 13.04 34.33
C PHE A 921 -30.41 13.44 35.72
N THR A 922 -30.85 14.66 35.85
CA THR A 922 -31.41 15.15 37.13
C THR A 922 -32.68 15.95 36.88
N GLY A 923 -33.66 15.78 37.75
CA GLY A 923 -34.95 16.48 37.64
C GLY A 923 -35.93 16.14 38.72
N GLY A 924 -37.21 16.38 38.47
CA GLY A 924 -38.34 16.06 39.36
C GLY A 924 -38.62 14.56 39.47
N THR A 925 -39.76 14.19 40.01
CA THR A 925 -40.21 12.79 40.09
C THR A 925 -40.91 12.38 38.79
N GLY A 926 -40.68 11.13 38.35
CA GLY A 926 -41.19 10.54 37.09
C GLY A 926 -40.35 10.85 35.89
N SER A 927 -40.77 10.34 34.73
CA SER A 927 -39.98 10.43 33.48
C SER A 927 -39.67 11.87 33.11
N LEU A 928 -38.39 12.16 32.89
CA LEU A 928 -37.87 13.51 32.68
C LEU A 928 -37.99 13.96 31.23
N PHE A 929 -37.18 13.34 30.35
CA PHE A 929 -37.07 13.66 28.95
C PHE A 929 -36.39 12.51 28.24
N ASP A 930 -36.39 12.51 26.90
CA ASP A 930 -35.63 11.61 26.05
C ASP A 930 -34.49 12.34 25.37
N VAL A 931 -33.41 11.65 25.09
CA VAL A 931 -32.30 12.15 24.28
C VAL A 931 -32.22 11.33 23.00
N ASP A 932 -32.32 11.99 21.86
CA ASP A 932 -32.22 11.39 20.54
C ASP A 932 -30.76 11.31 20.10
N THR A 933 -30.15 12.48 19.91
CA THR A 933 -28.72 12.55 19.48
C THR A 933 -27.99 13.61 20.28
N PHE A 934 -26.64 13.51 20.31
CA PHE A 934 -25.82 14.60 20.81
C PHE A 934 -24.58 14.78 19.91
N THR A 935 -24.01 15.99 19.90
CA THR A 935 -22.92 16.42 19.04
C THR A 935 -21.89 17.22 19.83
N LEU A 936 -20.63 16.83 19.79
CA LEU A 936 -19.51 17.57 20.39
C LEU A 936 -18.88 18.50 19.33
N ALA A 937 -18.63 19.76 19.69
CA ALA A 937 -17.88 20.70 18.85
C ALA A 937 -16.55 21.07 19.50
N SER A 938 -15.48 21.08 18.73
CA SER A 938 -14.13 21.51 19.16
C SER A 938 -13.84 22.93 18.70
N ALA A 939 -12.96 23.66 19.39
CA ALA A 939 -12.48 24.96 18.91
C ALA A 939 -11.68 24.78 17.63
N ALA A 940 -11.86 25.68 16.65
CA ALA A 940 -10.98 25.74 15.49
C ALA A 940 -9.53 25.97 15.97
N ARG A 941 -8.60 25.05 15.67
CA ARG A 941 -7.18 25.31 15.87
C ARG A 941 -6.77 26.50 14.99
N LYS A 942 -6.12 27.48 15.59
CA LYS A 942 -5.34 28.44 14.82
C LYS A 942 -4.15 27.66 14.27
N GLU A 943 -4.04 27.57 12.95
CA GLU A 943 -2.84 27.08 12.23
C GLU A 943 -1.64 27.97 12.54
#